data_6b359eee79b792f1a011562ca2baa18c
#
_entry.id   6b359eee79b792f1a011562ca2baa18c
#
_cell.length_a   1.000
_cell.length_b   1.000
_cell.length_c   1.000
_cell.angle_alpha   90.00
_cell.angle_beta   90.00
_cell.angle_gamma   90.00
#
_symmetry.space_group_name_H-M   'P 1'
#
loop_
_entity.id
_entity.type
_entity.pdbx_description
1 polymer ?
#
loop_
_entity_poly.entity_id
_entity_poly.type
_entity_poly.pdbx_seq_one_letter_code
_entity_poly.pdbx_strand_id
1 'polypeptide(L)'
;MDKNKIMGLTQREVKERQAEGLVNDFTASASTSTWQIVKRNVFTLFNALNFAIALALAFVQAWSNLVFFAVICFNAFSGIVTELRAKHMVDKLNLMTKEKVKTIRDGQEVALNPEELVLGDVIRLSAGEQIPSDALVLEGFAEVNEAMLTGESDLVQKEVDGLLLSGSFLASGSVLSQVHHVGADNYAAKLMLEAKTVKPINSRIMKSLDKLAGFTGKIIIPFGLALLLEALLLKGLPLKSSVVNSSTALLGMLPKGIALLTITSLLTAVIKLGLKKVLVQEMYSVETLARVDMLCLDKTGTITQGKMQVEAVLPLTETYGEEAVASILTSYMAHSEDKNPTAQAIRQRFVGDVAYPMISNLPFSSDRKWGAMELEGLGTVFLGAPEMLLDSEVPEAREALERGSRVLVLALSQEKLDHHKPQKPSDIQALALLEILDPIREGAAETLDYLRSQEVGLKIISGDNPVTVSSIAQKAGFADYHSYVDCSKITDEELMAMAEETAIFGRVSPHQKKLIIQTLKKAGHTTAMTGDGVNDILALREADCSIVMAEGDPATRQIANLVLLNSDFNDVPEILFEGRRVVNNIAHIAPIFLIKTIYSFLLAVICIASALLGRSEWILIFPFIPIQITMIDQFVEGFPPFVLTFERNIKPVEPNFLRRSMLRALPSALMVVFSVLFVKIFGTSQGWSELEISTLLYYLLGSIGFLSVFRACMPFTLWRVLLIVWSVGGFLATALFPRIQKLLEISTLTEQTLPVYGVMMLVFTVIFILTSRYQARK
;
A
#
# COMPACT_ATOMS: atom_id res chain seq x y z
N MET A 1 -33.20 -26.44 -26.62
CA MET A 1 -31.80 -26.15 -26.34
C MET A 1 -30.88 -27.04 -27.16
N ASP A 2 -29.93 -26.47 -27.88
CA ASP A 2 -29.02 -27.20 -28.76
C ASP A 2 -27.99 -27.93 -27.86
N LYS A 3 -28.02 -29.29 -27.85
CA LYS A 3 -27.10 -30.11 -27.03
C LYS A 3 -25.62 -29.79 -27.25
N ASN A 4 -25.28 -29.22 -28.44
CA ASN A 4 -23.92 -28.82 -28.78
C ASN A 4 -23.42 -27.60 -27.98
N LYS A 5 -24.32 -26.76 -27.46
CA LYS A 5 -23.93 -25.60 -26.60
C LYS A 5 -23.45 -26.00 -25.20
N ILE A 6 -23.92 -27.14 -24.67
CA ILE A 6 -23.56 -27.65 -23.35
C ILE A 6 -22.24 -28.45 -23.37
N MET A 7 -21.83 -29.01 -24.53
CA MET A 7 -20.58 -29.76 -24.69
C MET A 7 -19.33 -28.86 -24.71
N GLY A 8 -19.47 -27.55 -24.87
CA GLY A 8 -18.36 -26.62 -25.01
C GLY A 8 -17.57 -26.78 -26.31
N LEU A 9 -16.49 -26.03 -26.45
CA LEU A 9 -15.60 -26.11 -27.64
C LEU A 9 -14.74 -27.36 -27.64
N THR A 10 -14.49 -27.89 -28.83
CA THR A 10 -13.50 -28.96 -29.03
C THR A 10 -12.08 -28.40 -28.97
N GLN A 11 -11.09 -29.25 -28.65
CA GLN A 11 -9.66 -28.89 -28.64
C GLN A 11 -9.19 -28.30 -29.99
N ARG A 12 -9.79 -28.70 -31.10
CA ARG A 12 -9.48 -28.19 -32.44
C ARG A 12 -9.99 -26.74 -32.57
N GLU A 13 -11.23 -26.47 -32.22
CA GLU A 13 -11.82 -25.13 -32.26
C GLU A 13 -11.09 -24.17 -31.33
N VAL A 14 -10.66 -24.62 -30.15
CA VAL A 14 -9.85 -23.81 -29.22
C VAL A 14 -8.53 -23.38 -29.88
N LYS A 15 -7.81 -24.29 -30.55
CA LYS A 15 -6.56 -23.97 -31.25
C LYS A 15 -6.78 -23.03 -32.41
N GLU A 16 -7.87 -23.21 -33.20
CA GLU A 16 -8.23 -22.29 -34.28
C GLU A 16 -8.45 -20.87 -33.73
N ARG A 17 -9.22 -20.73 -32.64
CA ARG A 17 -9.46 -19.41 -31.99
C ARG A 17 -8.22 -18.79 -31.39
N GLN A 18 -7.33 -19.62 -30.82
CA GLN A 18 -6.02 -19.15 -30.34
C GLN A 18 -5.16 -18.62 -31.49
N ALA A 19 -5.17 -19.30 -32.65
CA ALA A 19 -4.43 -18.86 -33.84
C ALA A 19 -4.99 -17.55 -34.44
N GLU A 20 -6.30 -17.33 -34.32
CA GLU A 20 -6.98 -16.09 -34.72
C GLU A 20 -6.81 -14.95 -33.72
N GLY A 21 -6.16 -15.18 -32.56
CA GLY A 21 -5.98 -14.18 -31.50
C GLY A 21 -7.25 -13.90 -30.66
N LEU A 22 -8.28 -14.75 -30.76
CA LEU A 22 -9.54 -14.65 -30.03
C LEU A 22 -9.41 -15.24 -28.62
N VAL A 23 -8.40 -14.77 -27.88
CA VAL A 23 -8.03 -15.21 -26.53
C VAL A 23 -8.30 -14.08 -25.55
N ASN A 24 -8.70 -14.41 -24.33
CA ASN A 24 -8.94 -13.44 -23.27
C ASN A 24 -7.64 -12.91 -22.64
N ASP A 25 -6.63 -12.66 -23.48
CA ASP A 25 -5.36 -12.07 -23.05
C ASP A 25 -5.47 -10.54 -23.12
N PHE A 26 -6.10 -9.94 -22.12
CA PHE A 26 -6.05 -8.52 -21.88
C PHE A 26 -5.08 -8.26 -20.74
N THR A 27 -3.80 -8.27 -21.05
CA THR A 27 -2.78 -7.72 -20.18
C THR A 27 -2.80 -6.18 -20.22
N ALA A 28 -3.88 -5.56 -19.77
CA ALA A 28 -3.76 -4.24 -19.13
C ALA A 28 -2.98 -4.48 -17.86
N SER A 29 -1.69 -4.80 -18.02
CA SER A 29 -0.84 -5.17 -16.91
C SER A 29 -0.78 -4.01 -15.94
N ALA A 30 -1.42 -4.13 -14.79
CA ALA A 30 -1.12 -3.32 -13.61
C ALA A 30 0.37 -3.46 -13.23
N SER A 31 1.08 -4.45 -13.79
CA SER A 31 2.51 -4.64 -13.58
C SER A 31 3.30 -3.81 -14.60
N THR A 32 4.11 -2.88 -14.11
CA THR A 32 5.05 -2.08 -14.92
C THR A 32 5.93 -3.01 -15.77
N SER A 33 6.04 -2.75 -17.09
CA SER A 33 6.90 -3.57 -17.95
C SER A 33 8.38 -3.39 -17.56
N THR A 34 9.21 -4.40 -17.85
CA THR A 34 10.66 -4.34 -17.62
C THR A 34 11.27 -3.09 -18.29
N TRP A 35 10.80 -2.73 -19.47
CA TRP A 35 11.26 -1.54 -20.19
C TRP A 35 10.84 -0.23 -19.47
N GLN A 36 9.63 -0.19 -18.93
CA GLN A 36 9.18 0.96 -18.13
C GLN A 36 10.03 1.16 -16.86
N ILE A 37 10.44 0.06 -16.21
CA ILE A 37 11.35 0.09 -15.07
C ILE A 37 12.70 0.69 -15.49
N VAL A 38 13.29 0.21 -16.58
CA VAL A 38 14.54 0.75 -17.11
C VAL A 38 14.38 2.23 -17.47
N LYS A 39 13.31 2.57 -18.20
CA LYS A 39 13.05 3.95 -18.63
C LYS A 39 12.92 4.90 -17.42
N ARG A 40 12.21 4.50 -16.38
CA ARG A 40 11.99 5.29 -15.16
C ARG A 40 13.26 5.51 -14.36
N ASN A 41 14.17 4.55 -14.31
CA ASN A 41 15.42 4.65 -13.58
C ASN A 41 16.53 5.37 -14.38
N VAL A 42 16.53 5.29 -15.71
CA VAL A 42 17.57 5.88 -16.57
C VAL A 42 17.18 7.28 -17.06
N PHE A 43 15.98 7.47 -17.61
CA PHE A 43 15.55 8.69 -18.24
C PHE A 43 14.83 9.64 -17.27
N THR A 44 15.53 10.06 -16.23
CA THR A 44 15.05 11.10 -15.29
C THR A 44 15.68 12.44 -15.67
N LEU A 45 14.99 13.54 -15.31
CA LEU A 45 15.55 14.89 -15.46
C LEU A 45 16.93 15.00 -14.79
N PHE A 46 17.09 14.39 -13.61
CA PHE A 46 18.36 14.35 -12.89
C PHE A 46 19.48 13.64 -13.66
N ASN A 47 19.20 12.48 -14.23
CA ASN A 47 20.19 11.74 -15.00
C ASN A 47 20.55 12.48 -16.29
N ALA A 48 19.58 13.12 -16.94
CA ALA A 48 19.82 13.95 -18.11
C ALA A 48 20.74 15.15 -17.81
N LEU A 49 20.48 15.87 -16.70
CA LEU A 49 21.34 16.97 -16.23
C LEU A 49 22.76 16.46 -15.88
N ASN A 50 22.86 15.36 -15.17
CA ASN A 50 24.16 14.77 -14.84
C ASN A 50 24.93 14.30 -16.06
N PHE A 51 24.25 13.76 -17.04
CA PHE A 51 24.84 13.37 -18.32
C PHE A 51 25.36 14.61 -19.08
N ALA A 52 24.59 15.70 -19.12
CA ALA A 52 25.03 16.96 -19.72
C ALA A 52 26.27 17.52 -19.01
N ILE A 53 26.30 17.50 -17.67
CA ILE A 53 27.48 17.90 -16.88
C ILE A 53 28.67 16.99 -17.18
N ALA A 54 28.45 15.66 -17.26
CA ALA A 54 29.53 14.72 -17.60
C ALA A 54 30.12 14.99 -19.00
N LEU A 55 29.26 15.27 -19.98
CA LEU A 55 29.71 15.68 -21.33
C LEU A 55 30.52 16.98 -21.31
N ALA A 56 30.07 17.98 -20.56
CA ALA A 56 30.78 19.26 -20.43
C ALA A 56 32.19 19.04 -19.79
N LEU A 57 32.28 18.23 -18.73
CA LEU A 57 33.55 17.89 -18.09
C LEU A 57 34.47 17.06 -18.99
N ALA A 58 33.93 16.13 -19.76
CA ALA A 58 34.68 15.35 -20.74
C ALA A 58 35.22 16.25 -21.87
N PHE A 59 34.40 17.18 -22.35
CA PHE A 59 34.80 18.15 -23.38
C PHE A 59 36.03 18.97 -22.96
N VAL A 60 36.08 19.40 -21.70
CA VAL A 60 37.24 20.13 -21.15
C VAL A 60 38.35 19.24 -20.62
N GLN A 61 38.30 17.93 -20.88
CA GLN A 61 39.29 16.92 -20.45
C GLN A 61 39.52 16.88 -18.94
N ALA A 62 38.44 17.06 -18.14
CA ALA A 62 38.48 16.98 -16.68
C ALA A 62 38.12 15.58 -16.18
N TRP A 63 38.86 14.54 -16.62
CA TRP A 63 38.56 13.11 -16.44
C TRP A 63 38.42 12.69 -14.98
N SER A 64 39.27 13.23 -14.08
CA SER A 64 39.23 12.96 -12.64
C SER A 64 37.86 13.33 -12.03
N ASN A 65 37.22 14.33 -12.58
CA ASN A 65 35.94 14.84 -12.11
C ASN A 65 34.72 14.05 -12.62
N LEU A 66 34.90 12.98 -13.42
CA LEU A 66 33.82 12.11 -13.91
C LEU A 66 33.45 10.95 -12.98
N VAL A 67 34.14 10.78 -11.86
CA VAL A 67 33.86 9.69 -10.88
C VAL A 67 32.41 9.70 -10.41
N PHE A 68 31.79 10.88 -10.25
CA PHE A 68 30.38 10.97 -9.88
C PHE A 68 29.45 10.29 -10.89
N PHE A 69 29.81 10.28 -12.18
CA PHE A 69 28.99 9.66 -13.21
C PHE A 69 28.99 8.14 -13.09
N ALA A 70 30.12 7.53 -12.72
CA ALA A 70 30.16 6.09 -12.40
C ALA A 70 29.26 5.74 -11.22
N VAL A 71 29.22 6.60 -10.17
CA VAL A 71 28.30 6.42 -9.04
C VAL A 71 26.83 6.50 -9.50
N ILE A 72 26.50 7.41 -10.41
CA ILE A 72 25.13 7.54 -10.95
C ILE A 72 24.75 6.31 -11.76
N CYS A 73 25.64 5.81 -12.61
CA CYS A 73 25.41 4.58 -13.36
C CYS A 73 25.18 3.38 -12.42
N PHE A 74 25.99 3.25 -11.37
CA PHE A 74 25.83 2.23 -10.34
C PHE A 74 24.47 2.35 -9.61
N ASN A 75 24.08 3.57 -9.24
CA ASN A 75 22.79 3.83 -8.60
C ASN A 75 21.60 3.47 -9.50
N ALA A 76 21.66 3.83 -10.79
CA ALA A 76 20.63 3.47 -11.76
C ALA A 76 20.54 1.94 -11.95
N PHE A 77 21.69 1.27 -12.06
CA PHE A 77 21.76 -0.19 -12.15
C PHE A 77 21.19 -0.86 -10.88
N SER A 78 21.61 -0.41 -9.70
CA SER A 78 21.10 -0.93 -8.41
C SER A 78 19.59 -0.73 -8.27
N GLY A 79 19.09 0.44 -8.67
CA GLY A 79 17.64 0.72 -8.70
C GLY A 79 16.87 -0.24 -9.61
N ILE A 80 17.35 -0.46 -10.84
CA ILE A 80 16.75 -1.40 -11.80
C ILE A 80 16.73 -2.82 -11.23
N VAL A 81 17.85 -3.32 -10.70
CA VAL A 81 17.95 -4.68 -10.14
C VAL A 81 17.00 -4.86 -8.96
N THR A 82 16.94 -3.88 -8.05
CA THR A 82 16.09 -3.94 -6.87
C THR A 82 14.60 -3.94 -7.27
N GLU A 83 14.23 -3.08 -8.22
CA GLU A 83 12.85 -2.99 -8.70
C GLU A 83 12.41 -4.24 -9.47
N LEU A 84 13.30 -4.83 -10.29
CA LEU A 84 13.03 -6.09 -10.98
C LEU A 84 12.85 -7.26 -9.99
N ARG A 85 13.66 -7.32 -8.92
CA ARG A 85 13.49 -8.33 -7.87
C ARG A 85 12.16 -8.18 -7.13
N ALA A 86 11.77 -6.96 -6.77
CA ALA A 86 10.50 -6.69 -6.13
C ALA A 86 9.32 -7.06 -7.05
N LYS A 87 9.37 -6.65 -8.34
CA LYS A 87 8.39 -7.05 -9.35
C LYS A 87 8.26 -8.57 -9.43
N HIS A 88 9.36 -9.30 -9.57
CA HIS A 88 9.33 -10.76 -9.67
C HIS A 88 8.70 -11.41 -8.44
N MET A 89 8.96 -10.88 -7.23
CA MET A 89 8.32 -11.36 -6.00
C MET A 89 6.81 -11.12 -6.02
N VAL A 90 6.37 -9.91 -6.36
CA VAL A 90 4.94 -9.56 -6.44
C VAL A 90 4.24 -10.39 -7.51
N ASP A 91 4.82 -10.53 -8.70
CA ASP A 91 4.27 -11.35 -9.79
C ASP A 91 4.11 -12.82 -9.35
N LYS A 92 5.10 -13.37 -8.63
CA LYS A 92 5.04 -14.73 -8.08
C LYS A 92 3.91 -14.90 -7.05
N LEU A 93 3.72 -13.91 -6.17
CA LEU A 93 2.66 -13.95 -5.16
C LEU A 93 1.28 -13.80 -5.81
N ASN A 94 1.14 -12.92 -6.81
CA ASN A 94 -0.09 -12.74 -7.58
C ASN A 94 -0.52 -14.03 -8.30
N LEU A 95 0.44 -14.79 -8.84
CA LEU A 95 0.13 -16.10 -9.48
C LEU A 95 -0.45 -17.11 -8.47
N MET A 96 -0.13 -16.99 -7.18
CA MET A 96 -0.67 -17.90 -6.15
C MET A 96 -2.11 -17.54 -5.73
N THR A 97 -2.57 -16.33 -6.04
CA THR A 97 -3.91 -15.82 -5.66
C THR A 97 -4.93 -15.84 -6.79
N LYS A 98 -4.50 -16.15 -8.04
CA LYS A 98 -5.41 -16.22 -9.20
C LYS A 98 -6.34 -17.42 -9.09
N GLU A 99 -7.63 -17.18 -9.21
CA GLU A 99 -8.65 -18.21 -9.27
C GLU A 99 -8.78 -18.74 -10.69
N LYS A 100 -8.97 -20.07 -10.80
CA LYS A 100 -9.21 -20.73 -12.07
C LYS A 100 -10.69 -20.75 -12.40
N VAL A 101 -11.01 -20.56 -13.67
CA VAL A 101 -12.37 -20.56 -14.19
C VAL A 101 -12.75 -21.98 -14.61
N LYS A 102 -13.89 -22.47 -14.14
CA LYS A 102 -14.45 -23.76 -14.55
C LYS A 102 -15.03 -23.62 -15.95
N THR A 103 -14.38 -24.26 -16.91
CA THR A 103 -14.70 -24.18 -18.34
C THR A 103 -15.04 -25.56 -18.87
N ILE A 104 -16.10 -25.65 -19.66
CA ILE A 104 -16.52 -26.92 -20.29
C ILE A 104 -15.92 -26.94 -21.68
N ARG A 105 -15.07 -27.96 -21.94
CA ARG A 105 -14.47 -28.27 -23.27
C ARG A 105 -14.56 -29.75 -23.52
N ASP A 106 -14.92 -30.17 -24.75
CA ASP A 106 -15.13 -31.57 -25.10
C ASP A 106 -16.06 -32.32 -24.13
N GLY A 107 -17.06 -31.64 -23.52
CA GLY A 107 -17.98 -32.18 -22.53
C GLY A 107 -17.40 -32.45 -21.17
N GLN A 108 -16.15 -32.00 -20.90
CA GLN A 108 -15.48 -32.15 -19.61
C GLN A 108 -15.25 -30.78 -18.97
N GLU A 109 -15.41 -30.71 -17.64
CA GLU A 109 -15.09 -29.50 -16.89
C GLU A 109 -13.59 -29.42 -16.61
N VAL A 110 -12.94 -28.35 -17.09
CA VAL A 110 -11.51 -28.09 -16.94
C VAL A 110 -11.32 -26.73 -16.24
N ALA A 111 -10.43 -26.66 -15.28
CA ALA A 111 -10.10 -25.40 -14.58
C ALA A 111 -8.97 -24.67 -15.31
N LEU A 112 -9.29 -23.56 -15.96
CA LEU A 112 -8.38 -22.72 -16.77
C LEU A 112 -8.09 -21.39 -16.06
N ASN A 113 -6.94 -20.79 -16.38
CA ASN A 113 -6.71 -19.40 -16.00
C ASN A 113 -7.59 -18.48 -16.86
N PRO A 114 -8.05 -17.33 -16.36
CA PRO A 114 -8.88 -16.38 -17.13
C PRO A 114 -8.28 -15.99 -18.48
N GLU A 115 -6.95 -15.90 -18.57
CA GLU A 115 -6.22 -15.56 -19.80
C GLU A 115 -6.20 -16.68 -20.84
N GLU A 116 -6.54 -17.91 -20.47
CA GLU A 116 -6.58 -19.07 -21.38
C GLU A 116 -7.97 -19.29 -22.00
N LEU A 117 -8.96 -18.48 -21.61
CA LEU A 117 -10.29 -18.50 -22.20
C LEU A 117 -10.26 -18.00 -23.65
N VAL A 118 -11.09 -18.60 -24.49
CA VAL A 118 -11.26 -18.18 -25.89
C VAL A 118 -12.73 -17.80 -26.15
N LEU A 119 -12.96 -17.03 -27.19
CA LEU A 119 -14.32 -16.65 -27.63
C LEU A 119 -15.20 -17.88 -27.84
N GLY A 120 -16.34 -17.93 -27.18
CA GLY A 120 -17.32 -19.03 -27.29
C GLY A 120 -17.07 -20.18 -26.30
N ASP A 121 -16.07 -20.11 -25.41
CA ASP A 121 -15.95 -21.06 -24.29
C ASP A 121 -17.21 -21.03 -23.42
N VAL A 122 -17.57 -22.20 -22.87
CA VAL A 122 -18.67 -22.33 -21.93
C VAL A 122 -18.10 -22.39 -20.52
N ILE A 123 -18.46 -21.42 -19.68
CA ILE A 123 -17.97 -21.29 -18.32
C ILE A 123 -19.09 -21.45 -17.31
N ARG A 124 -18.79 -22.08 -16.18
CA ARG A 124 -19.69 -22.19 -15.01
C ARG A 124 -19.26 -21.19 -13.97
N LEU A 125 -20.18 -20.31 -13.58
CA LEU A 125 -19.96 -19.30 -12.54
C LEU A 125 -20.93 -19.53 -11.39
N SER A 126 -20.45 -19.37 -10.16
CA SER A 126 -21.18 -19.51 -8.92
C SER A 126 -21.04 -18.24 -8.05
N ALA A 127 -21.91 -18.10 -7.05
CA ALA A 127 -21.84 -16.97 -6.12
C ALA A 127 -20.42 -16.77 -5.54
N GLY A 128 -19.97 -15.52 -5.48
CA GLY A 128 -18.62 -15.10 -5.07
C GLY A 128 -17.58 -15.10 -6.20
N GLU A 129 -17.85 -15.72 -7.36
CA GLU A 129 -16.89 -15.78 -8.46
C GLU A 129 -16.95 -14.51 -9.34
N GLN A 130 -15.79 -14.04 -9.77
CA GLN A 130 -15.68 -12.93 -10.71
C GLN A 130 -16.00 -13.40 -12.13
N ILE A 131 -16.71 -12.58 -12.90
CA ILE A 131 -16.95 -12.78 -14.32
C ILE A 131 -15.66 -12.43 -15.09
N PRO A 132 -14.97 -13.45 -15.67
CA PRO A 132 -13.63 -13.26 -16.24
C PRO A 132 -13.64 -12.59 -17.62
N SER A 133 -14.77 -12.68 -18.31
CA SER A 133 -14.98 -12.17 -19.67
C SER A 133 -16.46 -11.91 -19.88
N ASP A 134 -16.82 -10.97 -20.75
CA ASP A 134 -18.22 -10.74 -21.05
C ASP A 134 -18.85 -12.03 -21.60
N ALA A 135 -19.94 -12.49 -21.00
CA ALA A 135 -20.57 -13.78 -21.31
C ALA A 135 -22.08 -13.70 -21.32
N LEU A 136 -22.72 -14.52 -22.13
CA LEU A 136 -24.19 -14.65 -22.19
C LEU A 136 -24.65 -15.86 -21.36
N VAL A 137 -25.64 -15.66 -20.50
CA VAL A 137 -26.22 -16.72 -19.68
C VAL A 137 -26.93 -17.73 -20.57
N LEU A 138 -26.52 -19.01 -20.52
CA LEU A 138 -27.16 -20.11 -21.24
C LEU A 138 -28.20 -20.83 -20.38
N GLU A 139 -27.94 -20.96 -19.06
CA GLU A 139 -28.76 -21.67 -18.10
C GLU A 139 -28.52 -21.14 -16.69
N GLY A 140 -29.55 -21.09 -15.87
CA GLY A 140 -29.49 -20.66 -14.48
C GLY A 140 -29.95 -19.22 -14.26
N PHE A 141 -29.73 -18.74 -13.06
CA PHE A 141 -30.09 -17.40 -12.58
C PHE A 141 -28.97 -16.87 -11.68
N ALA A 142 -28.68 -15.58 -11.77
CA ALA A 142 -27.74 -14.92 -10.87
C ALA A 142 -28.14 -13.48 -10.57
N GLU A 143 -27.85 -13.05 -9.35
CA GLU A 143 -27.76 -11.63 -8.99
C GLU A 143 -26.30 -11.21 -9.10
N VAL A 144 -26.04 -10.16 -9.88
CA VAL A 144 -24.69 -9.70 -10.21
C VAL A 144 -24.46 -8.32 -9.60
N ASN A 145 -23.34 -8.18 -8.92
CA ASN A 145 -22.86 -6.89 -8.44
C ASN A 145 -21.99 -6.22 -9.52
N GLU A 146 -22.53 -5.19 -10.15
CA GLU A 146 -21.86 -4.39 -11.19
C GLU A 146 -21.28 -3.08 -10.65
N ALA A 147 -21.27 -2.87 -9.32
CA ALA A 147 -20.83 -1.62 -8.68
C ALA A 147 -19.40 -1.19 -9.05
N MET A 148 -18.53 -2.13 -9.34
CA MET A 148 -17.16 -1.84 -9.80
C MET A 148 -17.11 -1.19 -11.18
N LEU A 149 -18.10 -1.43 -12.00
CA LEU A 149 -18.17 -0.95 -13.39
C LEU A 149 -19.06 0.30 -13.49
N THR A 150 -20.23 0.27 -12.86
CA THR A 150 -21.27 1.32 -12.95
C THR A 150 -21.17 2.35 -11.82
N GLY A 151 -20.63 1.97 -10.67
CA GLY A 151 -20.64 2.77 -9.44
C GLY A 151 -21.93 2.64 -8.62
N GLU A 152 -22.93 1.91 -9.11
CA GLU A 152 -24.21 1.65 -8.43
C GLU A 152 -24.11 0.35 -7.62
N SER A 153 -24.62 0.35 -6.39
CA SER A 153 -24.50 -0.78 -5.46
C SER A 153 -25.63 -1.80 -5.58
N ASP A 154 -26.66 -1.51 -6.39
CA ASP A 154 -27.82 -2.37 -6.55
C ASP A 154 -27.44 -3.64 -7.32
N LEU A 155 -27.97 -4.79 -6.88
CA LEU A 155 -27.76 -6.06 -7.54
C LEU A 155 -28.62 -6.14 -8.81
N VAL A 156 -28.02 -6.54 -9.92
CA VAL A 156 -28.67 -6.70 -11.21
C VAL A 156 -29.00 -8.17 -11.44
N GLN A 157 -30.28 -8.48 -11.63
CA GLN A 157 -30.72 -9.84 -11.94
C GLN A 157 -30.39 -10.20 -13.39
N LYS A 158 -29.79 -11.36 -13.61
CA LYS A 158 -29.46 -11.93 -14.93
C LYS A 158 -30.09 -13.30 -15.06
N GLU A 159 -30.92 -13.41 -16.10
CA GLU A 159 -31.56 -14.64 -16.53
C GLU A 159 -30.97 -15.12 -17.87
N VAL A 160 -31.53 -16.18 -18.43
CA VAL A 160 -31.11 -16.72 -19.74
C VAL A 160 -31.12 -15.60 -20.79
N ASP A 161 -30.06 -15.58 -21.64
CA ASP A 161 -29.73 -14.52 -22.61
C ASP A 161 -29.30 -13.17 -21.97
N GLY A 162 -29.23 -13.07 -20.66
CA GLY A 162 -28.67 -11.92 -19.97
C GLY A 162 -27.15 -11.80 -20.17
N LEU A 163 -26.68 -10.58 -20.45
CA LEU A 163 -25.23 -10.30 -20.60
C LEU A 163 -24.60 -10.10 -19.23
N LEU A 164 -23.61 -10.92 -18.91
CA LEU A 164 -22.70 -10.80 -17.79
C LEU A 164 -21.51 -9.93 -18.22
N LEU A 165 -21.21 -8.89 -17.47
CA LEU A 165 -20.09 -7.98 -17.77
C LEU A 165 -18.82 -8.43 -17.07
N SER A 166 -17.72 -8.51 -17.81
CA SER A 166 -16.39 -8.81 -17.27
C SER A 166 -16.02 -7.83 -16.14
N GLY A 167 -15.41 -8.36 -15.08
CA GLY A 167 -15.01 -7.54 -13.92
C GLY A 167 -16.11 -7.35 -12.86
N SER A 168 -17.38 -7.71 -13.13
CA SER A 168 -18.44 -7.80 -12.12
C SER A 168 -18.40 -9.14 -11.39
N PHE A 169 -19.25 -9.32 -10.35
CA PHE A 169 -19.24 -10.51 -9.47
C PHE A 169 -20.64 -11.08 -9.31
N LEU A 170 -20.73 -12.41 -9.27
CA LEU A 170 -21.97 -13.05 -8.87
C LEU A 170 -22.17 -12.88 -7.35
N ALA A 171 -23.21 -12.17 -6.95
CA ALA A 171 -23.55 -12.02 -5.53
C ALA A 171 -24.34 -13.25 -5.03
N SER A 172 -25.25 -13.80 -5.87
CA SER A 172 -26.02 -15.01 -5.56
C SER A 172 -26.33 -15.81 -6.83
N GLY A 173 -26.69 -17.08 -6.67
CA GLY A 173 -27.05 -17.99 -7.75
C GLY A 173 -25.89 -18.71 -8.42
N SER A 174 -26.18 -19.41 -9.51
CA SER A 174 -25.22 -20.13 -10.34
C SER A 174 -25.69 -20.14 -11.79
N VAL A 175 -24.76 -19.89 -12.71
CA VAL A 175 -25.07 -19.79 -14.14
C VAL A 175 -24.07 -20.58 -14.98
N LEU A 176 -24.56 -21.16 -16.06
CA LEU A 176 -23.75 -21.61 -17.17
C LEU A 176 -23.80 -20.53 -18.25
N SER A 177 -22.65 -20.03 -18.69
CA SER A 177 -22.60 -18.91 -19.62
C SER A 177 -21.57 -19.10 -20.71
N GLN A 178 -21.76 -18.49 -21.88
CA GLN A 178 -20.87 -18.57 -23.02
C GLN A 178 -20.12 -17.26 -23.19
N VAL A 179 -18.79 -17.34 -23.26
CA VAL A 179 -17.90 -16.19 -23.49
C VAL A 179 -18.26 -15.51 -24.82
N HIS A 180 -18.63 -14.23 -24.75
CA HIS A 180 -19.12 -13.42 -25.87
C HIS A 180 -18.09 -12.40 -26.37
N HIS A 181 -17.27 -11.84 -25.47
CA HIS A 181 -16.14 -10.98 -25.80
C HIS A 181 -14.87 -11.51 -25.12
N VAL A 182 -13.70 -11.20 -25.66
CA VAL A 182 -12.39 -11.58 -25.09
C VAL A 182 -11.38 -10.44 -25.22
N GLY A 183 -10.41 -10.41 -24.36
CA GLY A 183 -9.30 -9.47 -24.44
C GLY A 183 -9.75 -8.00 -24.33
N ALA A 184 -9.34 -7.17 -25.30
CA ALA A 184 -9.65 -5.74 -25.34
C ALA A 184 -11.12 -5.41 -25.61
N ASP A 185 -11.90 -6.37 -26.10
CA ASP A 185 -13.31 -6.19 -26.42
C ASP A 185 -14.23 -6.35 -25.20
N ASN A 186 -13.71 -6.84 -24.09
CA ASN A 186 -14.44 -6.90 -22.81
C ASN A 186 -14.83 -5.52 -22.31
N TYR A 187 -15.97 -5.44 -21.63
CA TYR A 187 -16.49 -4.19 -21.06
C TYR A 187 -15.50 -3.55 -20.07
N ALA A 188 -14.95 -4.35 -19.14
CA ALA A 188 -13.95 -3.85 -18.18
C ALA A 188 -12.69 -3.34 -18.88
N ALA A 189 -12.26 -4.02 -19.96
CA ALA A 189 -11.09 -3.60 -20.73
C ALA A 189 -11.33 -2.27 -21.46
N LYS A 190 -12.50 -2.08 -22.07
CA LYS A 190 -12.89 -0.80 -22.69
C LYS A 190 -12.93 0.34 -21.67
N LEU A 191 -13.54 0.10 -20.51
CA LEU A 191 -13.58 1.07 -19.42
C LEU A 191 -12.18 1.47 -18.95
N MET A 192 -11.26 0.51 -18.82
CA MET A 192 -9.87 0.77 -18.45
C MET A 192 -9.10 1.56 -19.53
N LEU A 193 -9.38 1.31 -20.80
CA LEU A 193 -8.78 2.05 -21.93
C LEU A 193 -9.29 3.50 -21.97
N GLU A 194 -10.55 3.74 -21.70
CA GLU A 194 -11.14 5.08 -21.62
C GLU A 194 -10.65 5.84 -20.38
N ALA A 195 -10.50 5.14 -19.25
CA ALA A 195 -10.03 5.70 -18.00
C ALA A 195 -8.53 6.01 -17.96
N LYS A 196 -7.84 6.25 -19.06
CA LYS A 196 -6.38 6.51 -19.24
C LYS A 196 -5.66 7.33 -18.16
N THR A 197 -6.23 7.45 -16.99
CA THR A 197 -5.61 8.10 -15.83
C THR A 197 -4.75 7.10 -15.08
N VAL A 198 -3.44 7.20 -15.30
CA VAL A 198 -2.45 6.68 -14.35
C VAL A 198 -2.89 7.11 -12.95
N LYS A 199 -3.24 6.17 -12.07
CA LYS A 199 -3.54 6.49 -10.66
C LYS A 199 -2.39 7.35 -10.13
N PRO A 200 -2.64 8.54 -9.59
CA PRO A 200 -1.58 9.39 -9.10
C PRO A 200 -0.86 8.69 -7.94
N ILE A 201 0.47 8.73 -7.97
CA ILE A 201 1.31 8.22 -6.89
C ILE A 201 0.86 8.82 -5.56
N ASN A 202 0.36 8.02 -4.64
CA ASN A 202 -0.17 8.48 -3.35
C ASN A 202 0.90 8.63 -2.25
N SER A 203 2.19 8.60 -2.58
CA SER A 203 3.28 8.85 -1.65
C SER A 203 3.43 10.33 -1.34
N ARG A 204 3.28 10.72 -0.06
CA ARG A 204 3.54 12.10 0.40
C ARG A 204 5.04 12.42 0.37
N ILE A 205 5.89 11.43 0.63
CA ILE A 205 7.35 11.57 0.55
C ILE A 205 7.76 11.84 -0.89
N MET A 206 7.34 11.01 -1.85
CA MET A 206 7.68 11.20 -3.26
C MET A 206 7.13 12.53 -3.80
N LYS A 207 5.89 12.89 -3.51
CA LYS A 207 5.33 14.21 -3.88
C LYS A 207 6.15 15.37 -3.33
N SER A 208 6.68 15.24 -2.11
CA SER A 208 7.54 16.27 -1.51
C SER A 208 8.91 16.34 -2.18
N LEU A 209 9.49 15.19 -2.53
CA LEU A 209 10.75 15.10 -3.27
C LEU A 209 10.60 15.60 -4.70
N ASP A 210 9.50 15.29 -5.38
CA ASP A 210 9.19 15.78 -6.73
C ASP A 210 9.01 17.30 -6.76
N LYS A 211 8.38 17.89 -5.74
CA LYS A 211 8.31 19.36 -5.59
C LYS A 211 9.69 19.98 -5.43
N LEU A 212 10.55 19.38 -4.59
CA LEU A 212 11.92 19.84 -4.41
C LEU A 212 12.71 19.71 -5.72
N ALA A 213 12.61 18.56 -6.38
CA ALA A 213 13.26 18.28 -7.65
C ALA A 213 12.79 19.22 -8.76
N GLY A 214 11.50 19.48 -8.83
CA GLY A 214 10.92 20.44 -9.79
C GLY A 214 11.40 21.87 -9.56
N PHE A 215 11.51 22.30 -8.30
CA PHE A 215 12.06 23.61 -7.94
C PHE A 215 13.55 23.72 -8.32
N THR A 216 14.37 22.77 -7.87
CA THR A 216 15.81 22.76 -8.16
C THR A 216 16.08 22.63 -9.66
N GLY A 217 15.32 21.78 -10.39
CA GLY A 217 15.47 21.59 -11.82
C GLY A 217 15.24 22.85 -12.65
N LYS A 218 14.31 23.72 -12.23
CA LYS A 218 14.07 25.01 -12.90
C LYS A 218 15.20 26.02 -12.69
N ILE A 219 15.87 25.95 -11.55
CA ILE A 219 16.89 26.92 -11.13
C ILE A 219 18.28 26.50 -11.60
N ILE A 220 18.58 25.23 -11.71
CA ILE A 220 19.90 24.68 -12.03
C ILE A 220 20.43 25.23 -13.34
N ILE A 221 19.62 25.29 -14.42
CA ILE A 221 20.08 25.73 -15.74
C ILE A 221 20.49 27.21 -15.71
N PRO A 222 19.63 28.17 -15.27
CA PRO A 222 20.02 29.57 -15.22
C PRO A 222 21.21 29.83 -14.27
N PHE A 223 21.26 29.17 -13.11
CA PHE A 223 22.40 29.30 -12.21
C PHE A 223 23.70 28.73 -12.79
N GLY A 224 23.63 27.59 -13.46
CA GLY A 224 24.79 27.03 -14.14
C GLY A 224 25.37 27.92 -15.20
N LEU A 225 24.50 28.52 -16.02
CA LEU A 225 24.92 29.49 -17.02
C LEU A 225 25.52 30.77 -16.38
N ALA A 226 24.87 31.32 -15.35
CA ALA A 226 25.37 32.49 -14.63
C ALA A 226 26.72 32.25 -14.00
N LEU A 227 26.93 31.12 -13.29
CA LEU A 227 28.22 30.76 -12.69
C LEU A 227 29.32 30.52 -13.74
N LEU A 228 28.98 29.94 -14.89
CA LEU A 228 29.92 29.74 -15.98
C LEU A 228 30.37 31.08 -16.60
N LEU A 229 29.41 31.98 -16.85
CA LEU A 229 29.70 33.30 -17.38
C LEU A 229 30.49 34.18 -16.40
N GLU A 230 30.16 34.13 -15.11
CA GLU A 230 30.90 34.74 -14.02
C GLU A 230 32.37 34.32 -14.04
N ALA A 231 32.63 33.01 -14.03
CA ALA A 231 33.98 32.48 -14.00
C ALA A 231 34.79 32.82 -15.27
N LEU A 232 34.16 32.76 -16.45
CA LEU A 232 34.82 33.01 -17.72
C LEU A 232 35.03 34.51 -18.00
N LEU A 233 33.96 35.32 -17.84
CA LEU A 233 33.98 36.70 -18.33
C LEU A 233 34.42 37.70 -17.26
N LEU A 234 34.05 37.48 -16.00
CA LEU A 234 34.36 38.44 -14.93
C LEU A 234 35.65 38.11 -14.20
N LYS A 235 35.97 36.83 -14.01
CA LYS A 235 37.23 36.38 -13.36
C LYS A 235 38.32 36.00 -14.36
N GLY A 236 37.99 35.80 -15.64
CA GLY A 236 38.95 35.42 -16.66
C GLY A 236 39.58 34.05 -16.47
N LEU A 237 38.89 33.11 -15.81
CA LEU A 237 39.42 31.78 -15.58
C LEU A 237 39.47 30.96 -16.88
N PRO A 238 40.44 30.02 -16.99
CA PRO A 238 40.44 29.05 -18.08
C PRO A 238 39.09 28.30 -18.20
N LEU A 239 38.69 27.97 -19.41
CA LEU A 239 37.44 27.27 -19.69
C LEU A 239 37.30 25.99 -18.83
N LYS A 240 38.37 25.23 -18.67
CA LYS A 240 38.40 24.02 -17.86
C LYS A 240 37.98 24.28 -16.41
N SER A 241 38.61 25.23 -15.74
CA SER A 241 38.30 25.60 -14.36
C SER A 241 36.91 26.15 -14.21
N SER A 242 36.45 26.97 -15.16
CA SER A 242 35.10 27.53 -15.15
C SER A 242 34.02 26.48 -15.27
N VAL A 243 34.19 25.50 -16.17
CA VAL A 243 33.26 24.38 -16.34
C VAL A 243 33.29 23.47 -15.09
N VAL A 244 34.47 23.17 -14.51
CA VAL A 244 34.59 22.33 -13.31
C VAL A 244 33.86 22.98 -12.12
N ASN A 245 34.10 24.26 -11.83
CA ASN A 245 33.50 24.95 -10.70
C ASN A 245 31.98 25.08 -10.82
N SER A 246 31.49 25.49 -12.01
CA SER A 246 30.06 25.60 -12.30
C SER A 246 29.39 24.23 -12.21
N SER A 247 29.99 23.19 -12.78
CA SER A 247 29.48 21.80 -12.68
C SER A 247 29.36 21.33 -11.23
N THR A 248 30.33 21.71 -10.38
CA THR A 248 30.30 21.30 -8.96
C THR A 248 29.13 21.91 -8.21
N ALA A 249 28.88 23.22 -8.42
CA ALA A 249 27.74 23.89 -7.84
C ALA A 249 26.41 23.21 -8.23
N LEU A 250 26.26 22.89 -9.52
CA LEU A 250 25.08 22.19 -10.05
C LEU A 250 24.91 20.78 -9.47
N LEU A 251 26.01 20.02 -9.40
CA LEU A 251 26.00 18.66 -8.80
C LEU A 251 25.59 18.69 -7.32
N GLY A 252 26.02 19.74 -6.59
CA GLY A 252 25.67 19.93 -5.19
C GLY A 252 24.18 20.27 -4.97
N MET A 253 23.56 21.00 -5.88
CA MET A 253 22.15 21.37 -5.78
C MET A 253 21.17 20.21 -6.00
N LEU A 254 21.62 19.09 -6.56
CA LEU A 254 20.78 17.93 -6.88
C LEU A 254 20.64 16.96 -5.69
N PRO A 255 19.46 16.80 -5.08
CA PRO A 255 19.24 15.86 -3.96
C PRO A 255 19.05 14.41 -4.45
N LYS A 256 20.11 13.81 -5.03
CA LYS A 256 20.04 12.55 -5.78
C LYS A 256 19.78 11.31 -4.91
N GLY A 257 20.40 11.26 -3.72
CA GLY A 257 20.44 10.04 -2.89
C GLY A 257 19.11 9.70 -2.22
N ILE A 258 18.36 10.70 -1.79
CA ILE A 258 17.16 10.50 -0.97
C ILE A 258 16.03 9.78 -1.73
N ALA A 259 15.82 10.11 -3.01
CA ALA A 259 14.80 9.45 -3.82
C ALA A 259 15.12 7.96 -4.04
N LEU A 260 16.38 7.65 -4.37
CA LEU A 260 16.84 6.27 -4.53
C LEU A 260 16.68 5.47 -3.24
N LEU A 261 17.11 6.03 -2.09
CA LEU A 261 16.98 5.35 -0.80
C LEU A 261 15.51 5.14 -0.39
N THR A 262 14.65 6.10 -0.70
CA THR A 262 13.20 5.96 -0.47
C THR A 262 12.64 4.77 -1.23
N ILE A 263 12.90 4.69 -2.53
CA ILE A 263 12.44 3.58 -3.38
C ILE A 263 13.03 2.26 -2.90
N THR A 264 14.33 2.20 -2.64
CA THR A 264 15.02 0.99 -2.17
C THR A 264 14.47 0.51 -0.82
N SER A 265 14.18 1.45 0.10
CA SER A 265 13.61 1.12 1.42
C SER A 265 12.19 0.58 1.31
N LEU A 266 11.34 1.20 0.48
CA LEU A 266 9.99 0.72 0.20
C LEU A 266 10.00 -0.66 -0.45
N LEU A 267 10.84 -0.88 -1.47
CA LEU A 267 10.98 -2.17 -2.13
C LEU A 267 11.47 -3.26 -1.18
N THR A 268 12.41 -2.92 -0.29
CA THR A 268 12.87 -3.86 0.75
C THR A 268 11.75 -4.22 1.72
N ALA A 269 10.90 -3.26 2.10
CA ALA A 269 9.72 -3.54 2.93
C ALA A 269 8.73 -4.46 2.20
N VAL A 270 8.45 -4.21 0.92
CA VAL A 270 7.60 -5.08 0.08
C VAL A 270 8.15 -6.52 0.05
N ILE A 271 9.46 -6.68 -0.17
CA ILE A 271 10.09 -8.01 -0.17
C ILE A 271 9.97 -8.69 1.20
N LYS A 272 10.24 -7.97 2.30
CA LYS A 272 10.11 -8.52 3.66
C LYS A 272 8.67 -8.93 4.00
N LEU A 273 7.70 -8.08 3.65
CA LEU A 273 6.27 -8.38 3.84
C LEU A 273 5.85 -9.58 2.99
N GLY A 274 6.34 -9.67 1.74
CA GLY A 274 6.09 -10.82 0.87
C GLY A 274 6.64 -12.14 1.44
N LEU A 275 7.81 -12.13 2.07
CA LEU A 275 8.35 -13.30 2.78
C LEU A 275 7.50 -13.71 3.98
N LYS A 276 6.77 -12.76 4.59
CA LYS A 276 5.80 -12.99 5.66
C LYS A 276 4.38 -13.27 5.15
N LYS A 277 4.22 -13.61 3.87
CA LYS A 277 2.92 -13.91 3.27
C LYS A 277 1.96 -12.72 3.23
N VAL A 278 2.46 -11.50 3.20
CA VAL A 278 1.68 -10.30 2.93
C VAL A 278 1.97 -9.83 1.51
N LEU A 279 0.97 -9.90 0.64
CA LEU A 279 1.05 -9.39 -0.72
C LEU A 279 0.77 -7.88 -0.72
N VAL A 280 1.75 -7.11 -1.13
CA VAL A 280 1.63 -5.66 -1.32
C VAL A 280 1.38 -5.38 -2.80
N GLN A 281 0.17 -4.95 -3.15
CA GLN A 281 -0.19 -4.68 -4.54
C GLN A 281 0.34 -3.32 -5.03
N GLU A 282 0.30 -2.32 -4.14
CA GLU A 282 0.85 -0.99 -4.40
C GLU A 282 1.98 -0.67 -3.40
N MET A 283 3.20 -0.49 -3.89
CA MET A 283 4.39 -0.23 -3.06
C MET A 283 4.21 0.94 -2.08
N TYR A 284 3.51 2.00 -2.49
CA TYR A 284 3.32 3.19 -1.66
C TYR A 284 2.27 3.02 -0.56
N SER A 285 1.50 1.95 -0.59
CA SER A 285 0.54 1.62 0.48
C SER A 285 1.25 1.35 1.81
N VAL A 286 2.51 0.87 1.76
CA VAL A 286 3.37 0.71 2.94
C VAL A 286 3.65 2.06 3.63
N GLU A 287 3.88 3.14 2.84
CA GLU A 287 4.02 4.50 3.38
C GLU A 287 2.70 5.02 3.95
N THR A 288 1.59 4.77 3.26
CA THR A 288 0.26 5.22 3.69
C THR A 288 -0.10 4.57 5.01
N LEU A 289 0.08 3.26 5.13
CA LEU A 289 -0.22 2.53 6.37
C LEU A 289 0.61 3.03 7.56
N ALA A 290 1.87 3.42 7.35
CA ALA A 290 2.69 4.01 8.40
C ALA A 290 2.08 5.25 9.06
N ARG A 291 1.20 5.95 8.35
CA ARG A 291 0.54 7.19 8.75
C ARG A 291 -0.89 7.00 9.22
N VAL A 292 -1.41 5.78 9.11
CA VAL A 292 -2.77 5.45 9.56
C VAL A 292 -2.87 5.75 11.04
N ASP A 293 -3.85 6.60 11.37
CA ASP A 293 -4.25 6.96 12.72
C ASP A 293 -5.67 6.46 13.06
N MET A 294 -6.42 5.96 12.05
CA MET A 294 -7.75 5.38 12.23
C MET A 294 -7.88 4.09 11.42
N LEU A 295 -8.04 2.95 12.09
CA LEU A 295 -8.26 1.65 11.47
C LEU A 295 -9.70 1.20 11.68
N CYS A 296 -10.44 1.06 10.59
CA CYS A 296 -11.79 0.54 10.54
C CYS A 296 -11.74 -0.96 10.25
N LEU A 297 -12.26 -1.75 11.16
CA LEU A 297 -12.24 -3.20 11.12
C LEU A 297 -13.62 -3.73 10.73
N ASP A 298 -13.71 -4.54 9.68
CA ASP A 298 -14.86 -5.44 9.58
C ASP A 298 -14.76 -6.51 10.65
N LYS A 299 -15.88 -6.98 11.18
CA LYS A 299 -15.91 -7.99 12.24
C LYS A 299 -15.52 -9.37 11.71
N THR A 300 -16.25 -9.81 10.66
CA THR A 300 -16.20 -11.17 10.12
C THR A 300 -14.91 -11.39 9.34
N GLY A 301 -14.25 -12.54 9.54
CA GLY A 301 -12.99 -12.83 8.84
C GLY A 301 -11.78 -11.99 9.28
N THR A 302 -11.98 -10.91 10.08
CA THR A 302 -10.92 -10.04 10.61
C THR A 302 -10.67 -10.33 12.10
N ILE A 303 -11.56 -9.88 12.98
CA ILE A 303 -11.49 -10.12 14.43
C ILE A 303 -11.87 -11.57 14.73
N THR A 304 -12.81 -12.10 13.96
CA THR A 304 -13.25 -13.49 14.01
C THR A 304 -12.59 -14.29 12.88
N GLN A 305 -12.68 -15.63 12.98
CA GLN A 305 -12.07 -16.53 12.00
C GLN A 305 -12.80 -16.56 10.65
N GLY A 306 -14.08 -16.11 10.60
CA GLY A 306 -14.95 -16.26 9.42
C GLY A 306 -15.38 -17.73 9.19
N LYS A 307 -15.03 -18.62 10.09
CA LYS A 307 -15.38 -20.05 10.06
C LYS A 307 -16.49 -20.30 11.03
N MET A 308 -17.73 -20.14 10.54
CA MET A 308 -18.91 -20.36 11.35
C MET A 308 -18.97 -21.78 11.89
N GLN A 309 -19.48 -21.94 13.12
CA GLN A 309 -19.73 -23.22 13.78
C GLN A 309 -21.13 -23.21 14.39
N VAL A 310 -21.86 -24.33 14.27
CA VAL A 310 -23.14 -24.52 14.98
C VAL A 310 -22.83 -24.90 16.41
N GLU A 311 -23.08 -23.96 17.32
CA GLU A 311 -22.85 -24.15 18.77
C GLU A 311 -23.96 -24.99 19.42
N ALA A 312 -25.22 -24.57 19.17
CA ALA A 312 -26.37 -25.25 19.76
C ALA A 312 -27.55 -25.30 18.77
N VAL A 313 -28.39 -26.28 18.96
CA VAL A 313 -29.71 -26.41 18.34
C VAL A 313 -30.75 -26.51 19.42
N LEU A 314 -31.68 -25.59 19.46
CA LEU A 314 -32.72 -25.51 20.48
C LEU A 314 -34.07 -25.80 19.85
N PRO A 315 -34.64 -27.01 20.01
CA PRO A 315 -35.99 -27.33 19.55
C PRO A 315 -37.02 -26.45 20.28
N LEU A 316 -37.93 -25.87 19.53
CA LEU A 316 -39.00 -25.00 20.04
C LEU A 316 -40.34 -25.74 20.20
N THR A 317 -40.43 -26.98 19.73
CA THR A 317 -41.64 -27.79 19.77
C THR A 317 -41.34 -29.21 20.30
N GLU A 318 -42.23 -29.76 21.09
CA GLU A 318 -42.11 -31.16 21.57
C GLU A 318 -42.29 -32.18 20.44
N THR A 319 -43.01 -31.81 19.36
CA THR A 319 -43.29 -32.70 18.23
C THR A 319 -42.05 -32.97 17.36
N TYR A 320 -41.12 -32.01 17.27
CA TYR A 320 -39.88 -32.14 16.49
C TYR A 320 -38.70 -32.06 17.45
N GLY A 321 -38.32 -33.21 18.03
CA GLY A 321 -37.13 -33.28 18.86
C GLY A 321 -35.83 -33.11 18.07
N GLU A 322 -34.71 -33.14 18.77
CA GLU A 322 -33.38 -32.86 18.22
C GLU A 322 -33.03 -33.78 17.03
N GLU A 323 -33.40 -35.07 17.07
CA GLU A 323 -33.17 -36.01 15.97
C GLU A 323 -34.00 -35.68 14.71
N ALA A 324 -35.25 -35.26 14.89
CA ALA A 324 -36.10 -34.86 13.76
C ALA A 324 -35.57 -33.56 13.11
N VAL A 325 -35.18 -32.57 13.91
CA VAL A 325 -34.57 -31.34 13.44
C VAL A 325 -33.25 -31.63 12.69
N ALA A 326 -32.42 -32.52 13.20
CA ALA A 326 -31.18 -32.93 12.54
C ALA A 326 -31.45 -33.62 11.19
N SER A 327 -32.44 -34.46 11.08
CA SER A 327 -32.83 -35.13 9.82
C SER A 327 -33.34 -34.13 8.77
N ILE A 328 -34.15 -33.16 9.20
CA ILE A 328 -34.64 -32.09 8.33
C ILE A 328 -33.47 -31.22 7.81
N LEU A 329 -32.56 -30.80 8.71
CA LEU A 329 -31.39 -30.00 8.34
C LEU A 329 -30.44 -30.75 7.42
N THR A 330 -30.23 -32.05 7.66
CA THR A 330 -29.43 -32.92 6.80
C THR A 330 -30.00 -32.95 5.39
N SER A 331 -31.32 -33.16 5.25
CA SER A 331 -31.99 -33.20 3.97
C SER A 331 -31.97 -31.83 3.26
N TYR A 332 -32.22 -30.75 3.99
CA TYR A 332 -32.14 -29.39 3.48
C TYR A 332 -30.73 -29.08 2.95
N MET A 333 -29.67 -29.35 3.73
CA MET A 333 -28.29 -29.06 3.35
C MET A 333 -27.74 -29.96 2.25
N ALA A 334 -28.21 -31.19 2.12
CA ALA A 334 -27.85 -32.08 1.03
C ALA A 334 -28.32 -31.58 -0.33
N HIS A 335 -29.44 -30.89 -0.39
CA HIS A 335 -30.01 -30.34 -1.60
C HIS A 335 -29.70 -28.85 -1.83
N SER A 336 -29.21 -28.14 -0.79
CA SER A 336 -28.85 -26.72 -0.91
C SER A 336 -27.51 -26.55 -1.65
N GLU A 337 -27.49 -25.64 -2.63
CA GLU A 337 -26.26 -25.25 -3.33
C GLU A 337 -25.54 -24.06 -2.67
N ASP A 338 -26.07 -23.53 -1.56
CA ASP A 338 -25.49 -22.40 -0.84
C ASP A 338 -24.09 -22.74 -0.32
N LYS A 339 -23.12 -21.89 -0.66
CA LYS A 339 -21.70 -22.04 -0.27
C LYS A 339 -21.25 -21.03 0.77
N ASN A 340 -22.19 -20.20 1.32
CA ASN A 340 -21.84 -19.23 2.35
C ASN A 340 -21.36 -19.91 3.64
N PRO A 341 -20.58 -19.22 4.49
CA PRO A 341 -19.99 -19.82 5.71
C PRO A 341 -21.03 -20.45 6.66
N THR A 342 -22.21 -19.86 6.75
CA THR A 342 -23.33 -20.34 7.56
C THR A 342 -23.84 -21.70 7.07
N ALA A 343 -24.10 -21.81 5.75
CA ALA A 343 -24.53 -23.09 5.15
C ALA A 343 -23.46 -24.17 5.27
N GLN A 344 -22.19 -23.79 5.13
CA GLN A 344 -21.08 -24.73 5.34
C GLN A 344 -21.01 -25.24 6.79
N ALA A 345 -21.20 -24.37 7.79
CA ALA A 345 -21.23 -24.76 9.20
C ALA A 345 -22.36 -25.74 9.49
N ILE A 346 -23.57 -25.47 8.96
CA ILE A 346 -24.72 -26.36 9.13
C ILE A 346 -24.46 -27.70 8.43
N ARG A 347 -23.94 -27.69 7.21
CA ARG A 347 -23.59 -28.90 6.44
C ARG A 347 -22.53 -29.75 7.13
N GLN A 348 -21.54 -29.13 7.79
CA GLN A 348 -20.52 -29.86 8.57
C GLN A 348 -21.06 -30.51 9.84
N ARG A 349 -22.03 -29.88 10.49
CA ARG A 349 -22.65 -30.39 11.72
C ARG A 349 -23.65 -31.50 11.44
N PHE A 350 -24.42 -31.39 10.35
CA PHE A 350 -25.50 -32.31 10.03
C PHE A 350 -25.14 -33.16 8.81
N VAL A 351 -24.45 -34.25 9.05
CA VAL A 351 -24.04 -35.25 8.04
C VAL A 351 -24.82 -36.53 8.30
N GLY A 352 -25.50 -37.05 7.29
CA GLY A 352 -26.30 -38.30 7.40
C GLY A 352 -27.06 -38.62 6.11
N ASP A 353 -27.97 -39.58 6.23
CA ASP A 353 -28.83 -40.00 5.11
C ASP A 353 -29.92 -38.95 4.85
N VAL A 354 -30.22 -38.75 3.58
CA VAL A 354 -31.29 -37.82 3.15
C VAL A 354 -32.64 -38.51 3.38
N ALA A 355 -33.40 -38.03 4.37
CA ALA A 355 -34.70 -38.58 4.73
C ALA A 355 -35.84 -38.02 3.85
N TYR A 356 -35.70 -36.77 3.36
CA TYR A 356 -36.76 -36.07 2.62
C TYR A 356 -36.24 -35.63 1.26
N PRO A 357 -36.76 -36.18 0.14
CA PRO A 357 -36.41 -35.70 -1.20
C PRO A 357 -36.88 -34.25 -1.45
N MET A 358 -36.12 -33.51 -2.24
CA MET A 358 -36.45 -32.15 -2.62
C MET A 358 -37.46 -32.13 -3.78
N ILE A 359 -38.50 -31.31 -3.64
CA ILE A 359 -39.46 -31.02 -4.70
C ILE A 359 -39.06 -29.71 -5.39
N SER A 360 -38.84 -28.65 -4.62
CA SER A 360 -38.45 -27.33 -5.14
C SER A 360 -37.54 -26.59 -4.15
N ASN A 361 -36.72 -25.67 -4.64
CA ASN A 361 -35.74 -24.91 -3.83
C ASN A 361 -35.81 -23.42 -4.18
N LEU A 362 -35.90 -22.57 -3.16
CA LEU A 362 -35.74 -21.13 -3.23
C LEU A 362 -34.46 -20.76 -2.46
N PRO A 363 -33.35 -20.46 -3.16
CA PRO A 363 -32.08 -20.16 -2.53
C PRO A 363 -32.17 -18.99 -1.54
N PHE A 364 -31.24 -18.92 -0.60
CA PHE A 364 -31.11 -17.79 0.32
C PHE A 364 -30.88 -16.49 -0.46
N SER A 365 -31.53 -15.41 -0.02
CA SER A 365 -31.28 -14.05 -0.51
C SER A 365 -30.94 -13.12 0.65
N SER A 366 -29.96 -12.24 0.44
CA SER A 366 -29.54 -11.25 1.44
C SER A 366 -30.65 -10.22 1.76
N ASP A 367 -31.54 -9.94 0.81
CA ASP A 367 -32.67 -9.04 0.99
C ASP A 367 -33.77 -9.66 1.84
N ARG A 368 -34.11 -10.92 1.54
CA ARG A 368 -35.12 -11.67 2.28
C ARG A 368 -34.60 -12.19 3.63
N LYS A 369 -33.28 -12.41 3.74
CA LYS A 369 -32.60 -13.03 4.89
C LYS A 369 -33.10 -14.43 5.24
N TRP A 370 -33.70 -15.14 4.30
CA TRP A 370 -34.13 -16.52 4.42
C TRP A 370 -34.10 -17.23 3.06
N GLY A 371 -33.99 -18.56 3.12
CA GLY A 371 -34.21 -19.48 2.00
C GLY A 371 -35.28 -20.48 2.37
N ALA A 372 -35.87 -21.16 1.38
CA ALA A 372 -36.90 -22.17 1.61
C ALA A 372 -36.75 -23.36 0.66
N MET A 373 -37.20 -24.54 1.11
CA MET A 373 -37.13 -25.78 0.33
C MET A 373 -38.37 -26.60 0.58
N GLU A 374 -39.09 -27.00 -0.46
CA GLU A 374 -40.20 -27.92 -0.37
C GLU A 374 -39.64 -29.35 -0.36
N LEU A 375 -39.94 -30.07 0.72
CA LEU A 375 -39.48 -31.45 0.96
C LEU A 375 -40.68 -32.42 0.93
N GLU A 376 -40.50 -33.55 0.21
CA GLU A 376 -41.56 -34.51 0.01
C GLU A 376 -42.00 -35.16 1.33
N GLY A 377 -43.31 -35.14 1.58
CA GLY A 377 -43.91 -35.72 2.82
C GLY A 377 -43.77 -34.87 4.10
N LEU A 378 -43.09 -33.70 4.02
CA LEU A 378 -42.90 -32.81 5.17
C LEU A 378 -43.58 -31.46 5.00
N GLY A 379 -43.44 -30.81 3.83
CA GLY A 379 -43.89 -29.47 3.55
C GLY A 379 -42.74 -28.55 3.17
N THR A 380 -42.94 -27.22 3.24
CA THR A 380 -41.95 -26.22 2.91
C THR A 380 -41.15 -25.81 4.16
N VAL A 381 -39.88 -26.13 4.16
CA VAL A 381 -38.93 -25.80 5.24
C VAL A 381 -38.28 -24.44 4.93
N PHE A 382 -38.29 -23.55 5.93
CA PHE A 382 -37.67 -22.22 5.88
C PHE A 382 -36.47 -22.19 6.81
N LEU A 383 -35.39 -21.61 6.35
CA LEU A 383 -34.20 -21.37 7.16
C LEU A 383 -33.74 -19.93 7.00
N GLY A 384 -33.73 -19.14 8.08
CA GLY A 384 -33.39 -17.74 7.98
C GLY A 384 -33.38 -16.99 9.31
N ALA A 385 -33.30 -15.65 9.20
CA ALA A 385 -33.27 -14.77 10.35
C ALA A 385 -34.60 -14.75 11.10
N PRO A 386 -34.59 -14.87 12.44
CA PRO A 386 -35.81 -14.92 13.25
C PRO A 386 -36.74 -13.73 13.01
N GLU A 387 -36.21 -12.52 12.91
CA GLU A 387 -36.97 -11.27 12.70
C GLU A 387 -37.71 -11.21 11.34
N MET A 388 -37.30 -12.05 10.39
CA MET A 388 -37.98 -12.10 9.06
C MET A 388 -38.99 -13.22 8.97
N LEU A 389 -38.86 -14.26 9.75
CA LEU A 389 -39.69 -15.46 9.70
C LEU A 389 -40.74 -15.51 10.83
N LEU A 390 -40.46 -14.93 12.00
CA LEU A 390 -41.34 -14.96 13.16
C LEU A 390 -42.03 -13.62 13.39
N ASP A 391 -43.28 -13.67 13.89
CA ASP A 391 -44.07 -12.48 14.21
C ASP A 391 -43.85 -11.97 15.65
N SER A 392 -43.24 -12.81 16.51
CA SER A 392 -42.90 -12.48 17.89
C SER A 392 -41.47 -12.82 18.21
N GLU A 393 -40.86 -12.03 19.10
CA GLU A 393 -39.55 -12.26 19.58
C GLU A 393 -39.49 -13.52 20.46
N VAL A 394 -38.55 -14.40 20.20
CA VAL A 394 -38.30 -15.63 20.99
C VAL A 394 -37.24 -15.29 22.01
N PRO A 395 -37.54 -15.45 23.34
CA PRO A 395 -36.59 -15.09 24.41
C PRO A 395 -35.21 -15.76 24.27
N GLU A 396 -35.19 -17.04 23.88
CA GLU A 396 -33.97 -17.81 23.67
C GLU A 396 -33.11 -17.25 22.52
N ALA A 397 -33.74 -16.73 21.49
CA ALA A 397 -33.03 -16.07 20.38
C ALA A 397 -32.37 -14.79 20.85
N ARG A 398 -33.04 -14.00 21.72
CA ARG A 398 -32.49 -12.79 22.30
C ARG A 398 -31.28 -13.07 23.20
N GLU A 399 -31.39 -14.05 24.08
CA GLU A 399 -30.28 -14.46 24.94
C GLU A 399 -29.06 -14.92 24.13
N ALA A 400 -29.26 -15.69 23.05
CA ALA A 400 -28.17 -16.11 22.17
C ALA A 400 -27.50 -14.91 21.45
N LEU A 401 -28.31 -13.94 20.98
CA LEU A 401 -27.80 -12.70 20.40
C LEU A 401 -26.99 -11.87 21.42
N GLU A 402 -27.43 -11.80 22.68
CA GLU A 402 -26.71 -11.13 23.77
C GLU A 402 -25.38 -11.83 24.10
N ARG A 403 -25.31 -13.15 23.90
CA ARG A 403 -24.04 -13.91 23.99
C ARG A 403 -23.10 -13.69 22.81
N GLY A 404 -23.53 -13.00 21.76
CA GLY A 404 -22.74 -12.71 20.57
C GLY A 404 -22.86 -13.75 19.45
N SER A 405 -23.83 -14.67 19.57
CA SER A 405 -24.09 -15.70 18.55
C SER A 405 -25.03 -15.15 17.45
N ARG A 406 -24.88 -15.64 16.23
CA ARG A 406 -25.87 -15.47 15.18
C ARG A 406 -26.95 -16.52 15.35
N VAL A 407 -28.20 -16.14 15.29
CA VAL A 407 -29.33 -17.04 15.42
C VAL A 407 -30.06 -17.20 14.11
N LEU A 408 -30.32 -18.42 13.69
CA LEU A 408 -31.23 -18.74 12.61
C LEU A 408 -32.41 -19.55 13.16
N VAL A 409 -33.57 -19.39 12.53
CA VAL A 409 -34.75 -20.18 12.79
C VAL A 409 -34.93 -21.21 11.67
N LEU A 410 -35.15 -22.46 12.05
CA LEU A 410 -35.72 -23.47 11.19
C LEU A 410 -37.23 -23.47 11.39
N ALA A 411 -37.99 -23.30 10.33
CA ALA A 411 -39.43 -23.24 10.40
C ALA A 411 -40.07 -24.09 9.29
N LEU A 412 -41.33 -24.49 9.48
CA LEU A 412 -42.10 -25.33 8.57
C LEU A 412 -43.43 -24.67 8.25
N SER A 413 -43.85 -24.79 7.00
CA SER A 413 -45.21 -24.42 6.52
C SER A 413 -45.78 -25.55 5.66
N GLN A 414 -47.11 -25.66 5.61
CA GLN A 414 -47.79 -26.57 4.70
C GLN A 414 -48.16 -25.89 3.36
N GLU A 415 -47.94 -24.56 3.25
CA GLU A 415 -48.12 -23.84 2.00
C GLU A 415 -47.01 -24.19 1.01
N LYS A 416 -47.34 -24.33 -0.28
CA LYS A 416 -46.38 -24.60 -1.33
C LYS A 416 -45.55 -23.35 -1.66
N LEU A 417 -44.33 -23.57 -2.08
CA LEU A 417 -43.37 -22.50 -2.41
C LEU A 417 -43.76 -21.76 -3.70
N ASP A 418 -43.98 -20.44 -3.61
CA ASP A 418 -44.18 -19.56 -4.78
C ASP A 418 -42.87 -18.86 -5.18
N HIS A 419 -42.30 -19.24 -6.31
CA HIS A 419 -41.05 -18.67 -6.84
C HIS A 419 -41.20 -17.29 -7.45
N HIS A 420 -42.43 -16.90 -7.91
CA HIS A 420 -42.65 -15.61 -8.56
C HIS A 420 -42.89 -14.48 -7.55
N LYS A 421 -43.41 -14.80 -6.38
CA LYS A 421 -43.60 -13.86 -5.27
C LYS A 421 -43.27 -14.51 -3.95
N PRO A 422 -41.95 -14.66 -3.66
CA PRO A 422 -41.53 -15.32 -2.43
C PRO A 422 -41.92 -14.46 -1.21
N GLN A 423 -42.97 -14.88 -0.52
CA GLN A 423 -43.48 -14.24 0.69
C GLN A 423 -43.48 -15.23 1.85
N LYS A 424 -43.36 -14.70 3.08
CA LYS A 424 -43.54 -15.48 4.29
C LYS A 424 -44.96 -16.04 4.35
N PRO A 425 -45.15 -17.38 4.52
CA PRO A 425 -46.46 -17.96 4.67
C PRO A 425 -47.13 -17.57 5.98
N SER A 426 -48.47 -17.65 5.99
CA SER A 426 -49.24 -17.30 7.17
C SER A 426 -49.27 -18.39 8.25
N ASP A 427 -49.03 -19.64 7.87
CA ASP A 427 -49.05 -20.83 8.73
C ASP A 427 -47.64 -21.25 9.23
N ILE A 428 -46.66 -20.35 9.17
CA ILE A 428 -45.29 -20.68 9.50
C ILE A 428 -45.14 -21.09 10.98
N GLN A 429 -44.56 -22.26 11.24
CA GLN A 429 -44.31 -22.78 12.57
C GLN A 429 -42.79 -22.89 12.79
N ALA A 430 -42.26 -22.23 13.83
CA ALA A 430 -40.88 -22.40 14.23
C ALA A 430 -40.63 -23.80 14.82
N LEU A 431 -39.66 -24.50 14.30
CA LEU A 431 -39.27 -25.87 14.78
C LEU A 431 -38.09 -25.81 15.75
N ALA A 432 -37.04 -25.04 15.40
CA ALA A 432 -35.84 -24.92 16.19
C ALA A 432 -35.10 -23.62 15.94
N LEU A 433 -34.28 -23.18 16.90
CA LEU A 433 -33.26 -22.17 16.74
C LEU A 433 -31.89 -22.83 16.57
N LEU A 434 -31.12 -22.34 15.63
CA LEU A 434 -29.71 -22.69 15.45
C LEU A 434 -28.86 -21.53 15.94
N GLU A 435 -28.05 -21.77 16.94
CA GLU A 435 -27.06 -20.85 17.48
C GLU A 435 -25.75 -21.06 16.73
N ILE A 436 -25.28 -20.05 16.03
CA ILE A 436 -24.09 -20.12 15.19
C ILE A 436 -23.07 -19.11 15.71
N LEU A 437 -21.89 -19.61 16.02
CA LEU A 437 -20.78 -18.81 16.51
C LEU A 437 -19.72 -18.63 15.42
N ASP A 438 -19.15 -17.44 15.37
CA ASP A 438 -17.93 -17.15 14.61
C ASP A 438 -16.79 -16.97 15.63
N PRO A 439 -15.89 -17.95 15.79
CA PRO A 439 -14.85 -17.92 16.82
C PRO A 439 -13.94 -16.68 16.66
N ILE A 440 -13.60 -16.05 17.78
CA ILE A 440 -12.61 -14.98 17.82
C ILE A 440 -11.25 -15.57 17.47
N ARG A 441 -10.43 -14.83 16.70
CA ARG A 441 -9.06 -15.26 16.39
C ARG A 441 -8.20 -15.27 17.63
N GLU A 442 -7.37 -16.29 17.76
CA GLU A 442 -6.31 -16.32 18.75
C GLU A 442 -5.35 -15.15 18.51
N GLY A 443 -4.98 -14.41 19.59
CA GLY A 443 -4.11 -13.23 19.47
C GLY A 443 -4.80 -11.93 19.04
N ALA A 444 -6.12 -11.92 18.80
CA ALA A 444 -6.83 -10.70 18.41
C ALA A 444 -6.73 -9.61 19.49
N ALA A 445 -6.82 -9.97 20.76
CA ALA A 445 -6.73 -9.04 21.88
C ALA A 445 -5.36 -8.35 21.94
N GLU A 446 -4.28 -9.09 21.81
CA GLU A 446 -2.91 -8.58 21.78
C GLU A 446 -2.69 -7.65 20.59
N THR A 447 -3.25 -8.00 19.43
CA THR A 447 -3.18 -7.18 18.22
C THR A 447 -3.91 -5.86 18.40
N LEU A 448 -5.13 -5.86 18.95
CA LEU A 448 -5.90 -4.64 19.21
C LEU A 448 -5.20 -3.74 20.24
N ASP A 449 -4.67 -4.32 21.32
CA ASP A 449 -3.91 -3.60 22.34
C ASP A 449 -2.62 -3.00 21.78
N TYR A 450 -1.91 -3.74 20.93
CA TYR A 450 -0.71 -3.22 20.26
C TYR A 450 -1.05 -2.02 19.37
N LEU A 451 -2.08 -2.12 18.52
CA LEU A 451 -2.50 -1.03 17.63
C LEU A 451 -2.88 0.23 18.43
N ARG A 452 -3.62 0.06 19.53
CA ARG A 452 -3.96 1.17 20.43
C ARG A 452 -2.73 1.77 21.10
N SER A 453 -1.77 0.95 21.54
CA SER A 453 -0.50 1.42 22.11
C SER A 453 0.34 2.23 21.09
N GLN A 454 0.07 2.03 19.82
CA GLN A 454 0.67 2.76 18.71
C GLN A 454 -0.12 4.01 18.29
N GLU A 455 -1.07 4.46 19.11
CA GLU A 455 -1.92 5.63 18.87
C GLU A 455 -2.79 5.51 17.61
N VAL A 456 -3.21 4.27 17.26
CA VAL A 456 -4.16 4.01 16.18
C VAL A 456 -5.55 3.90 16.79
N GLY A 457 -6.46 4.80 16.39
CA GLY A 457 -7.88 4.70 16.72
C GLY A 457 -8.51 3.51 16.01
N LEU A 458 -9.34 2.76 16.73
CA LEU A 458 -9.96 1.55 16.21
C LEU A 458 -11.47 1.73 16.14
N LYS A 459 -12.08 1.33 15.04
CA LYS A 459 -13.54 1.28 14.86
C LYS A 459 -13.95 -0.06 14.27
N ILE A 460 -15.09 -0.59 14.69
CA ILE A 460 -15.67 -1.82 14.13
C ILE A 460 -16.90 -1.45 13.31
N ILE A 461 -16.95 -1.91 12.06
CA ILE A 461 -18.02 -1.60 11.12
C ILE A 461 -18.59 -2.94 10.60
N SER A 462 -19.81 -3.28 10.96
CA SER A 462 -20.40 -4.59 10.63
C SER A 462 -21.84 -4.48 10.13
N GLY A 463 -22.24 -5.38 9.25
CA GLY A 463 -23.64 -5.57 8.86
C GLY A 463 -24.49 -6.26 9.91
N ASP A 464 -23.89 -6.84 10.95
CA ASP A 464 -24.57 -7.58 12.00
C ASP A 464 -25.20 -6.65 13.05
N ASN A 465 -26.05 -7.23 13.91
CA ASN A 465 -26.70 -6.52 15.00
C ASN A 465 -25.65 -5.89 15.94
N PRO A 466 -25.79 -4.59 16.29
CA PRO A 466 -24.77 -3.88 17.10
C PRO A 466 -24.54 -4.50 18.48
N VAL A 467 -25.54 -5.08 19.12
CA VAL A 467 -25.40 -5.76 20.42
C VAL A 467 -24.51 -6.99 20.28
N THR A 468 -24.73 -7.80 19.23
CA THR A 468 -23.88 -8.96 18.92
C THR A 468 -22.44 -8.54 18.63
N VAL A 469 -22.26 -7.46 17.85
CA VAL A 469 -20.91 -6.94 17.53
C VAL A 469 -20.22 -6.43 18.80
N SER A 470 -20.93 -5.71 19.66
CA SER A 470 -20.40 -5.22 20.95
C SER A 470 -19.97 -6.38 21.87
N SER A 471 -20.79 -7.44 21.98
CA SER A 471 -20.45 -8.62 22.79
C SER A 471 -19.19 -9.34 22.26
N ILE A 472 -19.07 -9.51 20.94
CA ILE A 472 -17.87 -10.11 20.32
C ILE A 472 -16.67 -9.19 20.52
N ALA A 473 -16.81 -7.88 20.35
CA ALA A 473 -15.76 -6.90 20.57
C ALA A 473 -15.24 -6.93 22.01
N GLN A 474 -16.14 -7.03 23.00
CA GLN A 474 -15.78 -7.19 24.40
C GLN A 474 -14.94 -8.44 24.64
N LYS A 475 -15.40 -9.58 24.11
CA LYS A 475 -14.68 -10.86 24.23
C LYS A 475 -13.31 -10.83 23.54
N ALA A 476 -13.19 -10.04 22.45
CA ALA A 476 -11.95 -9.83 21.73
C ALA A 476 -11.02 -8.81 22.40
N GLY A 477 -11.37 -8.24 23.57
CA GLY A 477 -10.56 -7.26 24.27
C GLY A 477 -10.63 -5.84 23.70
N PHE A 478 -11.64 -5.51 22.88
CA PHE A 478 -11.84 -4.17 22.35
C PHE A 478 -12.34 -3.21 23.46
N ALA A 479 -11.59 -2.14 23.75
CA ALA A 479 -11.83 -1.31 24.92
C ALA A 479 -13.17 -0.54 24.89
N ASP A 480 -13.50 0.00 23.69
CA ASP A 480 -14.63 0.93 23.55
C ASP A 480 -15.92 0.21 23.10
N TYR A 481 -16.09 -1.07 23.52
CA TYR A 481 -17.20 -1.92 23.11
C TYR A 481 -18.58 -1.37 23.52
N HIS A 482 -18.67 -0.51 24.53
CA HIS A 482 -19.93 0.13 24.96
C HIS A 482 -20.43 1.22 23.99
N SER A 483 -19.54 1.80 23.16
CA SER A 483 -19.86 2.86 22.22
C SER A 483 -20.33 2.26 20.89
N TYR A 484 -21.61 1.93 20.79
CA TYR A 484 -22.17 1.33 19.58
C TYR A 484 -23.46 2.01 19.12
N VAL A 485 -23.75 1.94 17.82
CA VAL A 485 -24.95 2.48 17.19
C VAL A 485 -25.57 1.48 16.19
N ASP A 486 -26.92 1.52 16.08
CA ASP A 486 -27.68 0.79 15.08
C ASP A 486 -27.93 1.68 13.86
N CYS A 487 -27.16 1.48 12.79
CA CYS A 487 -27.22 2.31 11.59
C CYS A 487 -28.50 2.15 10.76
N SER A 488 -29.31 1.13 11.03
CA SER A 488 -30.63 0.98 10.39
C SER A 488 -31.69 1.94 10.92
N LYS A 489 -31.39 2.63 12.05
CA LYS A 489 -32.35 3.51 12.75
C LYS A 489 -31.98 4.99 12.68
N ILE A 490 -30.89 5.34 12.01
CA ILE A 490 -30.37 6.71 11.92
C ILE A 490 -30.23 7.15 10.46
N THR A 491 -30.29 8.44 10.24
CA THR A 491 -30.08 9.05 8.92
C THR A 491 -28.57 9.16 8.61
N ASP A 492 -28.24 9.40 7.33
CA ASP A 492 -26.84 9.59 6.91
C ASP A 492 -26.22 10.84 7.54
N GLU A 493 -27.01 11.90 7.81
CA GLU A 493 -26.55 13.12 8.50
C GLU A 493 -26.20 12.85 9.97
N GLU A 494 -27.03 12.07 10.66
CA GLU A 494 -26.77 11.67 12.04
C GLU A 494 -25.54 10.75 12.10
N LEU A 495 -25.42 9.82 11.15
CA LEU A 495 -24.24 8.95 11.04
C LEU A 495 -22.94 9.75 10.86
N MET A 496 -22.95 10.76 9.98
CA MET A 496 -21.80 11.63 9.77
C MET A 496 -21.44 12.43 11.03
N ALA A 497 -22.43 12.91 11.79
CA ALA A 497 -22.20 13.69 12.99
C ALA A 497 -21.52 12.88 14.10
N MET A 498 -21.81 11.58 14.22
CA MET A 498 -21.30 10.71 15.28
C MET A 498 -20.12 9.81 14.86
N ALA A 499 -19.68 9.89 13.59
CA ALA A 499 -18.67 8.97 13.04
C ALA A 499 -17.32 9.03 13.78
N GLU A 500 -16.93 10.17 14.33
CA GLU A 500 -15.67 10.31 15.10
C GLU A 500 -15.78 9.71 16.51
N GLU A 501 -16.92 9.86 17.18
CA GLU A 501 -17.10 9.50 18.59
C GLU A 501 -17.51 8.03 18.77
N THR A 502 -18.27 7.46 17.82
CA THR A 502 -18.76 6.09 17.89
C THR A 502 -17.67 5.08 17.54
N ALA A 503 -17.53 4.04 18.36
CA ALA A 503 -16.51 3.01 18.17
C ALA A 503 -17.03 1.80 17.34
N ILE A 504 -18.32 1.44 17.48
CA ILE A 504 -18.92 0.27 16.82
C ILE A 504 -20.18 0.68 16.06
N PHE A 505 -20.23 0.32 14.79
CA PHE A 505 -21.34 0.53 13.89
C PHE A 505 -21.94 -0.82 13.50
N GLY A 506 -23.21 -1.05 13.84
CA GLY A 506 -23.95 -2.27 13.49
C GLY A 506 -25.03 -2.03 12.45
N ARG A 507 -25.45 -3.07 11.72
CA ARG A 507 -26.43 -3.03 10.63
C ARG A 507 -26.10 -1.99 9.55
N VAL A 508 -24.82 -1.85 9.25
CA VAL A 508 -24.30 -0.86 8.31
C VAL A 508 -24.50 -1.33 6.87
N SER A 509 -25.12 -0.52 6.03
CA SER A 509 -25.19 -0.78 4.59
C SER A 509 -23.83 -0.51 3.90
N PRO A 510 -23.59 -1.06 2.69
CA PRO A 510 -22.37 -0.77 1.93
C PRO A 510 -22.14 0.73 1.67
N HIS A 511 -23.20 1.48 1.40
CA HIS A 511 -23.17 2.93 1.25
C HIS A 511 -22.74 3.63 2.54
N GLN A 512 -23.32 3.24 3.68
CA GLN A 512 -22.98 3.81 4.99
C GLN A 512 -21.55 3.46 5.41
N LYS A 513 -21.02 2.26 5.10
CA LYS A 513 -19.61 1.90 5.31
C LYS A 513 -18.68 2.91 4.60
N LYS A 514 -18.97 3.23 3.34
CA LYS A 514 -18.23 4.25 2.58
C LYS A 514 -18.34 5.63 3.23
N LEU A 515 -19.55 6.03 3.65
CA LEU A 515 -19.84 7.35 4.24
C LEU A 515 -19.06 7.56 5.55
N ILE A 516 -18.95 6.55 6.41
CA ILE A 516 -18.14 6.58 7.63
C ILE A 516 -16.67 6.89 7.28
N ILE A 517 -16.10 6.14 6.34
CA ILE A 517 -14.70 6.36 5.90
C ILE A 517 -14.51 7.77 5.34
N GLN A 518 -15.42 8.25 4.50
CA GLN A 518 -15.36 9.60 3.93
C GLN A 518 -15.41 10.69 5.02
N THR A 519 -16.25 10.51 6.03
CA THR A 519 -16.39 11.44 7.14
C THR A 519 -15.10 11.52 7.97
N LEU A 520 -14.52 10.38 8.32
CA LEU A 520 -13.24 10.32 9.04
C LEU A 520 -12.10 10.99 8.24
N LYS A 521 -12.05 10.78 6.93
CA LYS A 521 -11.07 11.47 6.05
C LYS A 521 -11.28 12.97 5.99
N LYS A 522 -12.54 13.44 5.93
CA LYS A 522 -12.85 14.89 5.97
C LYS A 522 -12.47 15.52 7.31
N ALA A 523 -12.56 14.79 8.41
CA ALA A 523 -12.08 15.20 9.72
C ALA A 523 -10.54 15.27 9.82
N GLY A 524 -9.82 14.74 8.83
CA GLY A 524 -8.36 14.84 8.72
C GLY A 524 -7.61 13.55 9.05
N HIS A 525 -8.33 12.47 9.35
CA HIS A 525 -7.74 11.16 9.62
C HIS A 525 -7.15 10.52 8.37
N THR A 526 -6.09 9.75 8.55
CA THR A 526 -5.57 8.82 7.55
C THR A 526 -6.13 7.44 7.86
N THR A 527 -7.07 7.00 7.03
CA THR A 527 -7.88 5.81 7.31
C THR A 527 -7.33 4.54 6.69
N ALA A 528 -7.39 3.43 7.44
CA ALA A 528 -7.30 2.10 6.85
C ALA A 528 -8.63 1.34 7.07
N MET A 529 -8.97 0.45 6.15
CA MET A 529 -10.16 -0.42 6.23
C MET A 529 -9.75 -1.87 5.99
N THR A 530 -10.23 -2.76 6.87
CA THR A 530 -10.19 -4.21 6.62
C THR A 530 -11.58 -4.68 6.19
N GLY A 531 -11.63 -5.67 5.32
CA GLY A 531 -12.88 -6.29 4.90
C GLY A 531 -12.62 -7.55 4.07
N ASP A 532 -13.57 -8.46 4.02
CA ASP A 532 -13.45 -9.73 3.29
C ASP A 532 -14.59 -9.97 2.29
N GLY A 533 -15.68 -9.20 2.38
CA GLY A 533 -16.88 -9.37 1.59
C GLY A 533 -17.08 -8.34 0.48
N VAL A 534 -17.92 -8.67 -0.51
CA VAL A 534 -18.33 -7.77 -1.60
C VAL A 534 -18.93 -6.46 -1.07
N ASN A 535 -19.60 -6.51 0.09
CA ASN A 535 -20.23 -5.37 0.75
C ASN A 535 -19.21 -4.31 1.23
N ASP A 536 -17.93 -4.67 1.34
CA ASP A 536 -16.86 -3.79 1.80
C ASP A 536 -16.16 -3.04 0.66
N ILE A 537 -16.43 -3.41 -0.60
CA ILE A 537 -15.74 -2.87 -1.79
C ILE A 537 -15.74 -1.34 -1.81
N LEU A 538 -16.87 -0.71 -1.56
CA LEU A 538 -17.02 0.74 -1.58
C LEU A 538 -16.18 1.42 -0.49
N ALA A 539 -16.16 0.85 0.72
CA ALA A 539 -15.38 1.35 1.86
C ALA A 539 -13.88 1.11 1.67
N LEU A 540 -13.49 -0.08 1.18
CA LEU A 540 -12.09 -0.43 0.86
C LEU A 540 -11.49 0.50 -0.20
N ARG A 541 -12.26 0.87 -1.24
CA ARG A 541 -11.82 1.82 -2.28
C ARG A 541 -11.71 3.26 -1.76
N GLU A 542 -12.55 3.64 -0.81
CA GLU A 542 -12.56 4.97 -0.21
C GLU A 542 -11.43 5.18 0.79
N ALA A 543 -11.05 4.16 1.55
CA ALA A 543 -9.98 4.21 2.52
C ALA A 543 -8.63 4.59 1.88
N ASP A 544 -7.75 5.23 2.67
CA ASP A 544 -6.40 5.55 2.21
C ASP A 544 -5.53 4.31 2.06
N CYS A 545 -5.80 3.26 2.87
CA CYS A 545 -5.17 1.95 2.76
C CYS A 545 -6.22 0.85 3.02
N SER A 546 -6.29 -0.13 2.14
CA SER A 546 -7.19 -1.29 2.26
C SER A 546 -6.39 -2.56 2.50
N ILE A 547 -6.86 -3.36 3.47
CA ILE A 547 -6.25 -4.63 3.91
C ILE A 547 -7.33 -5.71 3.81
N VAL A 548 -7.07 -6.80 3.11
CA VAL A 548 -8.02 -7.91 2.97
C VAL A 548 -7.39 -9.25 3.27
N MET A 549 -8.23 -10.23 3.62
CA MET A 549 -7.82 -11.60 3.86
C MET A 549 -7.82 -12.39 2.54
N ALA A 550 -6.90 -13.35 2.39
CA ALA A 550 -6.84 -14.19 1.18
C ALA A 550 -8.05 -15.12 1.04
N GLU A 551 -8.66 -15.53 2.15
CA GLU A 551 -9.89 -16.33 2.17
C GLU A 551 -11.15 -15.50 1.85
N GLY A 552 -11.03 -14.16 1.82
CA GLY A 552 -12.13 -13.26 1.46
C GLY A 552 -12.49 -13.33 -0.03
N ASP A 553 -13.49 -12.54 -0.40
CA ASP A 553 -14.02 -12.49 -1.76
C ASP A 553 -12.93 -12.07 -2.78
N PRO A 554 -12.86 -12.71 -3.95
CA PRO A 554 -11.92 -12.35 -5.01
C PRO A 554 -11.96 -10.87 -5.42
N ALA A 555 -13.15 -10.27 -5.39
CA ALA A 555 -13.34 -8.86 -5.71
C ALA A 555 -12.59 -7.92 -4.76
N THR A 556 -12.70 -8.18 -3.47
CA THR A 556 -12.01 -7.38 -2.45
C THR A 556 -10.51 -7.52 -2.58
N ARG A 557 -10.01 -8.74 -2.89
CA ARG A 557 -8.58 -8.99 -3.10
C ARG A 557 -8.01 -8.19 -4.27
N GLN A 558 -8.74 -8.01 -5.35
CA GLN A 558 -8.25 -7.28 -6.53
C GLN A 558 -8.11 -5.77 -6.33
N ILE A 559 -8.93 -5.18 -5.47
CA ILE A 559 -8.93 -3.74 -5.22
C ILE A 559 -8.10 -3.33 -4.00
N ALA A 560 -7.73 -4.29 -3.16
CA ALA A 560 -7.00 -4.03 -1.93
C ALA A 560 -5.58 -3.56 -2.19
N ASN A 561 -5.07 -2.73 -1.31
CA ASN A 561 -3.66 -2.35 -1.31
C ASN A 561 -2.76 -3.47 -0.76
N LEU A 562 -3.28 -4.20 0.23
CA LEU A 562 -2.58 -5.27 0.94
C LEU A 562 -3.48 -6.50 1.05
N VAL A 563 -2.92 -7.70 0.81
CA VAL A 563 -3.62 -8.98 0.98
C VAL A 563 -2.84 -9.85 1.96
N LEU A 564 -3.48 -10.28 3.04
CA LEU A 564 -2.92 -11.20 4.03
C LEU A 564 -3.11 -12.64 3.54
N LEU A 565 -2.05 -13.25 2.98
CA LEU A 565 -2.13 -14.57 2.36
C LEU A 565 -2.37 -15.71 3.35
N ASN A 566 -2.04 -15.50 4.63
CA ASN A 566 -2.37 -16.42 5.73
C ASN A 566 -3.77 -16.17 6.30
N SER A 567 -4.47 -15.14 5.81
CA SER A 567 -5.74 -14.67 6.38
C SER A 567 -5.66 -14.41 7.88
N ASP A 568 -4.50 -13.95 8.38
CA ASP A 568 -4.26 -13.73 9.81
C ASP A 568 -4.14 -12.23 10.12
N PHE A 569 -5.10 -11.72 10.89
CA PHE A 569 -5.12 -10.31 11.35
C PHE A 569 -3.90 -9.96 12.23
N ASN A 570 -3.28 -10.94 12.87
CA ASN A 570 -2.09 -10.74 13.70
C ASN A 570 -0.85 -10.33 12.89
N ASP A 571 -0.89 -10.36 11.57
CA ASP A 571 0.16 -9.83 10.71
C ASP A 571 0.10 -8.29 10.54
N VAL A 572 -1.02 -7.63 10.89
CA VAL A 572 -1.21 -6.16 10.74
C VAL A 572 -0.18 -5.35 11.55
N PRO A 573 0.17 -5.69 12.82
CA PRO A 573 1.25 -5.02 13.55
C PRO A 573 2.58 -5.00 12.82
N GLU A 574 2.95 -6.07 12.16
CA GLU A 574 4.22 -6.16 11.41
C GLU A 574 4.21 -5.25 10.17
N ILE A 575 3.06 -5.16 9.49
CA ILE A 575 2.91 -4.29 8.32
C ILE A 575 3.04 -2.82 8.75
N LEU A 576 2.37 -2.44 9.85
CA LEU A 576 2.51 -1.10 10.45
C LEU A 576 3.95 -0.81 10.87
N PHE A 577 4.62 -1.79 11.47
CA PHE A 577 6.02 -1.72 11.86
C PHE A 577 6.93 -1.45 10.65
N GLU A 578 6.83 -2.24 9.57
CA GLU A 578 7.66 -2.06 8.38
C GLU A 578 7.36 -0.71 7.69
N GLY A 579 6.11 -0.29 7.64
CA GLY A 579 5.73 1.03 7.14
C GLY A 579 6.37 2.16 7.93
N ARG A 580 6.23 2.17 9.26
CA ARG A 580 6.82 3.18 10.15
C ARG A 580 8.34 3.19 10.07
N ARG A 581 8.97 2.01 10.02
CA ARG A 581 10.41 1.87 9.84
C ARG A 581 10.88 2.63 8.59
N VAL A 582 10.24 2.40 7.46
CA VAL A 582 10.60 3.05 6.18
C VAL A 582 10.46 4.57 6.30
N VAL A 583 9.29 5.06 6.70
CA VAL A 583 9.00 6.50 6.72
C VAL A 583 9.89 7.24 7.72
N ASN A 584 10.04 6.69 8.93
CA ASN A 584 10.84 7.33 9.98
C ASN A 584 12.34 7.32 9.66
N ASN A 585 12.87 6.23 9.10
CA ASN A 585 14.28 6.18 8.71
C ASN A 585 14.58 7.16 7.58
N ILE A 586 13.70 7.25 6.57
CA ILE A 586 13.84 8.26 5.51
C ILE A 586 13.79 9.68 6.11
N ALA A 587 12.86 9.96 7.02
CA ALA A 587 12.77 11.25 7.68
C ALA A 587 14.01 11.58 8.53
N HIS A 588 14.63 10.56 9.11
CA HIS A 588 15.82 10.68 9.94
C HIS A 588 17.08 10.99 9.14
N ILE A 589 17.25 10.37 7.98
CA ILE A 589 18.44 10.55 7.11
C ILE A 589 18.30 11.71 6.12
N ALA A 590 17.09 12.13 5.78
CA ALA A 590 16.83 13.20 4.81
C ALA A 590 17.63 14.51 5.06
N PRO A 591 17.79 14.99 6.32
CA PRO A 591 18.59 16.18 6.60
C PRO A 591 20.01 16.09 6.08
N ILE A 592 20.65 14.90 6.09
CA ILE A 592 22.04 14.72 5.64
C ILE A 592 22.15 15.09 4.14
N PHE A 593 21.23 14.62 3.33
CA PHE A 593 21.19 14.92 1.88
C PHE A 593 20.85 16.40 1.58
N LEU A 594 20.01 17.01 2.43
CA LEU A 594 19.58 18.39 2.21
C LEU A 594 20.64 19.43 2.57
N ILE A 595 21.63 19.09 3.40
CA ILE A 595 22.75 19.99 3.74
C ILE A 595 23.44 20.44 2.46
N LYS A 596 23.82 19.49 1.60
CA LYS A 596 24.51 19.76 0.34
C LYS A 596 23.65 20.64 -0.59
N THR A 597 22.39 20.31 -0.75
CA THR A 597 21.45 21.06 -1.59
C THR A 597 21.35 22.51 -1.12
N ILE A 598 21.21 22.74 0.20
CA ILE A 598 21.07 24.07 0.78
C ILE A 598 22.36 24.88 0.66
N TYR A 599 23.52 24.35 1.07
CA TYR A 599 24.76 25.14 1.01
C TYR A 599 25.17 25.42 -0.43
N SER A 600 25.00 24.48 -1.37
CA SER A 600 25.34 24.69 -2.77
C SER A 600 24.47 25.76 -3.40
N PHE A 601 23.19 25.79 -3.08
CA PHE A 601 22.27 26.85 -3.51
C PHE A 601 22.68 28.21 -2.93
N LEU A 602 22.92 28.30 -1.63
CA LEU A 602 23.33 29.54 -0.97
C LEU A 602 24.67 30.05 -1.49
N LEU A 603 25.65 29.18 -1.64
CA LEU A 603 26.95 29.56 -2.21
C LEU A 603 26.85 30.05 -3.65
N ALA A 604 26.04 29.39 -4.47
CA ALA A 604 25.80 29.85 -5.85
C ALA A 604 25.15 31.23 -5.89
N VAL A 605 24.17 31.50 -5.02
CA VAL A 605 23.57 32.84 -4.89
C VAL A 605 24.63 33.86 -4.47
N ILE A 606 25.48 33.52 -3.50
CA ILE A 606 26.54 34.42 -3.03
C ILE A 606 27.58 34.66 -4.12
N CYS A 607 27.99 33.63 -4.88
CA CYS A 607 28.90 33.81 -6.02
C CYS A 607 28.31 34.78 -7.04
N ILE A 608 27.09 34.55 -7.52
CA ILE A 608 26.41 35.42 -8.49
C ILE A 608 26.24 36.83 -7.91
N ALA A 609 25.85 36.98 -6.63
CA ALA A 609 25.72 38.28 -5.99
C ALA A 609 27.06 39.02 -5.90
N SER A 610 28.16 38.32 -5.56
CA SER A 610 29.50 38.92 -5.53
C SER A 610 29.96 39.42 -6.89
N ALA A 611 29.62 38.71 -7.96
CA ALA A 611 29.89 39.10 -9.34
C ALA A 611 29.15 40.39 -9.74
N LEU A 612 27.88 40.53 -9.32
CA LEU A 612 27.06 41.72 -9.60
C LEU A 612 27.54 42.99 -8.86
N LEU A 613 28.24 42.85 -7.74
CA LEU A 613 28.81 43.95 -6.97
C LEU A 613 30.03 44.61 -7.67
N GLY A 614 30.54 44.04 -8.75
CA GLY A 614 31.44 44.67 -9.72
C GLY A 614 32.89 44.92 -9.27
N ARG A 615 33.33 44.44 -8.08
CA ARG A 615 34.74 44.55 -7.63
C ARG A 615 35.45 43.23 -7.87
N SER A 616 36.36 43.18 -8.84
CA SER A 616 37.08 41.96 -9.26
C SER A 616 37.76 41.20 -8.13
N GLU A 617 38.21 41.87 -7.07
CA GLU A 617 38.87 41.32 -5.90
C GLU A 617 37.88 40.53 -4.98
N TRP A 618 36.58 40.87 -5.02
CA TRP A 618 35.54 40.31 -4.14
C TRP A 618 34.70 39.22 -4.80
N ILE A 619 34.97 38.90 -6.08
CA ILE A 619 34.23 37.83 -6.78
C ILE A 619 34.61 36.50 -6.21
N LEU A 620 33.62 35.84 -5.57
CA LEU A 620 33.76 34.51 -4.98
C LEU A 620 33.39 33.46 -6.05
N ILE A 621 34.30 32.56 -6.36
CA ILE A 621 34.06 31.42 -7.22
C ILE A 621 33.69 30.21 -6.35
N PHE A 622 32.83 29.34 -6.88
CA PHE A 622 32.43 28.15 -6.18
C PHE A 622 33.67 27.31 -5.78
N PRO A 623 33.89 27.04 -4.47
CA PRO A 623 35.20 26.68 -3.95
C PRO A 623 35.57 25.18 -4.05
N PHE A 624 34.65 24.36 -4.49
CA PHE A 624 34.82 22.89 -4.53
C PHE A 624 34.91 22.39 -5.96
N ILE A 625 35.48 21.20 -6.15
CA ILE A 625 35.51 20.45 -7.41
C ILE A 625 34.68 19.17 -7.30
N PRO A 626 34.17 18.62 -8.43
CA PRO A 626 33.23 17.46 -8.39
C PRO A 626 33.76 16.24 -7.65
N ILE A 627 35.05 15.94 -7.78
CA ILE A 627 35.67 14.78 -7.14
C ILE A 627 35.71 14.91 -5.61
N GLN A 628 35.94 16.11 -5.06
CA GLN A 628 35.93 16.37 -3.62
C GLN A 628 34.53 16.11 -3.05
N ILE A 629 33.48 16.67 -3.67
CA ILE A 629 32.11 16.44 -3.24
C ILE A 629 31.74 14.95 -3.34
N THR A 630 32.14 14.28 -4.43
CA THR A 630 31.85 12.85 -4.62
C THR A 630 32.47 11.99 -3.52
N MET A 631 33.70 12.29 -3.08
CA MET A 631 34.37 11.54 -2.00
C MET A 631 33.70 11.80 -0.65
N ILE A 632 33.31 13.04 -0.36
CA ILE A 632 32.57 13.39 0.86
C ILE A 632 31.18 12.70 0.84
N ASP A 633 30.48 12.77 -0.29
CA ASP A 633 29.19 12.10 -0.46
C ASP A 633 29.27 10.62 -0.13
N GLN A 634 30.36 9.93 -0.53
CA GLN A 634 30.51 8.50 -0.28
C GLN A 634 30.55 8.17 1.22
N PHE A 635 31.22 8.99 2.03
CA PHE A 635 31.42 8.75 3.47
C PHE A 635 30.33 9.40 4.34
N VAL A 636 29.61 10.42 3.85
CA VAL A 636 28.58 11.15 4.60
C VAL A 636 27.18 10.81 4.11
N GLU A 637 26.90 10.93 2.80
CA GLU A 637 25.57 10.79 2.22
C GLU A 637 25.29 9.38 1.68
N GLY A 638 26.30 8.60 1.30
CA GLY A 638 26.15 7.30 0.66
C GLY A 638 25.96 6.17 1.69
N PHE A 639 27.05 5.69 2.22
CA PHE A 639 27.07 4.48 3.05
C PHE A 639 26.33 4.63 4.38
N PRO A 640 26.54 5.69 5.22
CA PRO A 640 25.86 5.79 6.50
C PRO A 640 24.34 5.86 6.39
N PRO A 641 23.72 6.72 5.56
CA PRO A 641 22.27 6.73 5.38
C PRO A 641 21.74 5.43 4.82
N PHE A 642 22.46 4.75 3.92
CA PHE A 642 22.06 3.46 3.39
C PHE A 642 21.90 2.42 4.51
N VAL A 643 22.89 2.29 5.40
CA VAL A 643 22.84 1.35 6.54
C VAL A 643 21.73 1.73 7.51
N LEU A 644 21.61 3.01 7.88
CA LEU A 644 20.58 3.51 8.81
C LEU A 644 19.16 3.33 8.30
N THR A 645 18.96 3.22 6.99
CA THR A 645 17.63 2.98 6.38
C THR A 645 17.01 1.65 6.82
N PHE A 646 17.82 0.66 7.20
CA PHE A 646 17.34 -0.69 7.58
C PHE A 646 17.15 -0.87 9.09
N GLU A 647 17.42 0.15 9.90
CA GLU A 647 17.30 0.06 11.35
C GLU A 647 15.83 0.02 11.84
N ARG A 648 15.64 -0.54 13.02
CA ARG A 648 14.31 -0.61 13.67
C ARG A 648 13.90 0.77 14.21
N ASN A 649 12.79 1.31 13.71
CA ASN A 649 12.25 2.61 14.13
C ASN A 649 10.72 2.61 14.02
N ILE A 650 10.05 2.46 15.16
CA ILE A 650 8.59 2.25 15.27
C ILE A 650 7.82 3.48 15.78
N LYS A 651 8.48 4.61 15.97
CA LYS A 651 7.82 5.82 16.48
C LYS A 651 6.65 6.24 15.58
N PRO A 652 5.63 6.92 16.11
CA PRO A 652 4.62 7.56 15.27
C PRO A 652 5.26 8.48 14.22
N VAL A 653 4.66 8.55 13.04
CA VAL A 653 5.22 9.30 11.91
C VAL A 653 5.00 10.79 12.12
N GLU A 654 6.07 11.57 12.12
CA GLU A 654 5.99 13.03 12.24
C GLU A 654 5.38 13.68 10.97
N PRO A 655 4.48 14.67 11.11
CA PRO A 655 3.94 15.40 9.97
C PRO A 655 4.99 16.35 9.36
N ASN A 656 4.72 16.87 8.13
CA ASN A 656 5.53 17.88 7.45
C ASN A 656 7.01 17.48 7.23
N PHE A 657 7.20 16.25 6.76
CA PHE A 657 8.52 15.65 6.46
C PHE A 657 9.55 16.61 5.86
N LEU A 658 9.24 17.26 4.72
CA LEU A 658 10.21 18.11 4.00
C LEU A 658 10.62 19.34 4.81
N ARG A 659 9.64 20.05 5.41
CA ARG A 659 9.91 21.25 6.21
C ARG A 659 10.80 20.96 7.40
N ARG A 660 10.52 19.87 8.14
CA ARG A 660 11.33 19.46 9.30
C ARG A 660 12.74 19.04 8.87
N SER A 661 12.86 18.29 7.78
CA SER A 661 14.17 17.88 7.25
C SER A 661 15.01 19.07 6.82
N MET A 662 14.42 20.06 6.15
CA MET A 662 15.11 21.31 5.78
C MET A 662 15.55 22.11 7.01
N LEU A 663 14.69 22.28 8.01
CA LEU A 663 15.03 22.99 9.23
C LEU A 663 16.15 22.28 10.04
N ARG A 664 16.18 20.95 10.00
CA ARG A 664 17.25 20.15 10.64
C ARG A 664 18.59 20.24 9.88
N ALA A 665 18.57 20.41 8.56
CA ALA A 665 19.75 20.55 7.71
C ALA A 665 20.35 21.95 7.73
N LEU A 666 19.54 22.99 7.92
CA LEU A 666 19.90 24.40 7.77
C LEU A 666 21.11 24.84 8.62
N PRO A 667 21.24 24.46 9.92
CA PRO A 667 22.42 24.86 10.72
C PRO A 667 23.73 24.38 10.11
N SER A 668 23.80 23.09 9.72
CA SER A 668 25.00 22.52 9.10
C SER A 668 25.31 23.17 7.76
N ALA A 669 24.31 23.45 6.95
CA ALA A 669 24.49 24.16 5.66
C ALA A 669 25.03 25.58 5.87
N LEU A 670 24.53 26.33 6.87
CA LEU A 670 25.02 27.66 7.20
C LEU A 670 26.48 27.63 7.74
N MET A 671 26.84 26.59 8.50
CA MET A 671 28.23 26.38 8.93
C MET A 671 29.17 26.20 7.73
N VAL A 672 28.76 25.46 6.70
CA VAL A 672 29.54 25.29 5.47
C VAL A 672 29.68 26.63 4.75
N VAL A 673 28.60 27.38 4.57
CA VAL A 673 28.64 28.72 3.93
C VAL A 673 29.55 29.67 4.68
N PHE A 674 29.43 29.71 6.02
CA PHE A 674 30.30 30.52 6.86
C PHE A 674 31.77 30.11 6.72
N SER A 675 32.05 28.79 6.71
CA SER A 675 33.42 28.27 6.53
C SER A 675 34.03 28.77 5.22
N VAL A 676 33.27 28.71 4.12
CA VAL A 676 33.75 29.17 2.81
C VAL A 676 34.08 30.66 2.84
N LEU A 677 33.16 31.49 3.34
CA LEU A 677 33.37 32.93 3.42
C LEU A 677 34.56 33.29 4.32
N PHE A 678 34.60 32.73 5.54
CA PHE A 678 35.64 33.01 6.50
C PHE A 678 37.03 32.57 5.99
N VAL A 679 37.14 31.31 5.52
CA VAL A 679 38.43 30.74 5.09
C VAL A 679 38.95 31.46 3.85
N LYS A 680 38.11 31.84 2.91
CA LYS A 680 38.50 32.62 1.73
C LYS A 680 39.01 34.02 2.14
N ILE A 681 38.30 34.76 2.98
CA ILE A 681 38.66 36.09 3.40
C ILE A 681 39.95 36.03 4.30
N PHE A 682 39.90 35.20 5.32
CA PHE A 682 41.01 35.07 6.28
C PHE A 682 42.29 34.50 5.61
N GLY A 683 42.15 33.40 4.85
CA GLY A 683 43.30 32.74 4.18
C GLY A 683 43.97 33.68 3.17
N THR A 684 43.18 34.41 2.37
CA THR A 684 43.75 35.43 1.45
C THR A 684 44.48 36.53 2.24
N SER A 685 43.96 37.00 3.37
CA SER A 685 44.61 38.01 4.20
C SER A 685 45.93 37.52 4.84
N GLN A 686 46.03 36.21 5.09
CA GLN A 686 47.24 35.57 5.63
C GLN A 686 48.24 35.11 4.55
N GLY A 687 47.89 35.28 3.26
CA GLY A 687 48.75 34.88 2.13
C GLY A 687 48.78 33.40 1.87
N TRP A 688 47.73 32.63 2.30
CA TRP A 688 47.61 31.19 2.05
C TRP A 688 47.46 30.91 0.55
N SER A 689 48.06 29.81 0.12
CA SER A 689 47.88 29.29 -1.23
C SER A 689 46.44 28.78 -1.46
N GLU A 690 46.00 28.81 -2.71
CA GLU A 690 44.70 28.23 -3.07
C GLU A 690 44.56 26.76 -2.69
N LEU A 691 45.68 26.01 -2.70
CA LEU A 691 45.73 24.62 -2.27
C LEU A 691 45.47 24.46 -0.77
N GLU A 692 46.03 25.34 0.07
CA GLU A 692 45.83 25.32 1.53
C GLU A 692 44.36 25.68 1.84
N ILE A 693 43.81 26.68 1.18
CA ILE A 693 42.42 27.09 1.31
C ILE A 693 41.47 25.95 0.90
N SER A 694 41.69 25.34 -0.27
CA SER A 694 40.91 24.20 -0.76
C SER A 694 40.99 23.00 0.21
N THR A 695 42.19 22.72 0.73
CA THR A 695 42.41 21.65 1.69
C THR A 695 41.63 21.87 2.97
N LEU A 696 41.71 23.04 3.57
CA LEU A 696 40.98 23.38 4.80
C LEU A 696 39.47 23.29 4.59
N LEU A 697 38.97 23.81 3.46
CA LEU A 697 37.55 23.73 3.14
C LEU A 697 37.05 22.28 2.93
N TYR A 698 37.88 21.42 2.30
CA TYR A 698 37.54 20.00 2.13
C TYR A 698 37.35 19.30 3.47
N TYR A 699 38.30 19.47 4.42
CA TYR A 699 38.20 18.85 5.73
C TYR A 699 37.07 19.45 6.58
N LEU A 700 36.83 20.76 6.52
CA LEU A 700 35.68 21.40 7.21
C LEU A 700 34.34 20.87 6.68
N LEU A 701 34.19 20.78 5.36
CA LEU A 701 32.96 20.28 4.73
C LEU A 701 32.66 18.83 5.17
N GLY A 702 33.65 17.94 5.09
CA GLY A 702 33.49 16.55 5.54
C GLY A 702 33.16 16.46 7.03
N SER A 703 33.87 17.21 7.87
CA SER A 703 33.68 17.20 9.33
C SER A 703 32.31 17.74 9.76
N ILE A 704 31.83 18.81 9.12
CA ILE A 704 30.46 19.32 9.34
C ILE A 704 29.41 18.26 8.94
N GLY A 705 29.64 17.56 7.82
CA GLY A 705 28.81 16.44 7.39
C GLY A 705 28.75 15.33 8.44
N PHE A 706 29.91 14.98 9.04
CA PHE A 706 29.95 13.96 10.10
C PHE A 706 29.20 14.34 11.37
N LEU A 707 29.10 15.62 11.74
CA LEU A 707 28.25 16.04 12.87
C LEU A 707 26.81 15.56 12.67
N SER A 708 26.31 15.62 11.44
CA SER A 708 24.96 15.16 11.10
C SER A 708 24.85 13.63 11.09
N VAL A 709 25.90 12.91 10.65
CA VAL A 709 25.97 11.45 10.76
C VAL A 709 26.03 11.01 12.21
N PHE A 710 26.82 11.68 13.07
CA PHE A 710 26.85 11.42 14.52
C PHE A 710 25.46 11.56 15.15
N ARG A 711 24.73 12.62 14.81
CA ARG A 711 23.37 12.84 15.27
C ARG A 711 22.44 11.71 14.82
N ALA A 712 22.54 11.28 13.57
CA ALA A 712 21.74 10.20 13.03
C ALA A 712 22.06 8.83 13.67
N CYS A 713 23.28 8.66 14.19
CA CYS A 713 23.70 7.46 14.89
C CYS A 713 23.38 7.46 16.41
N MET A 714 22.71 8.49 16.92
CA MET A 714 22.27 8.49 18.33
C MET A 714 20.94 7.73 18.53
N PRO A 715 20.78 6.93 19.60
CA PRO A 715 21.78 6.51 20.61
C PRO A 715 22.81 5.57 20.01
N PHE A 716 24.06 5.61 20.52
CA PHE A 716 25.14 4.80 19.97
C PHE A 716 24.95 3.32 20.32
N THR A 717 24.86 2.49 19.29
CA THR A 717 24.96 1.03 19.36
C THR A 717 26.30 0.60 18.75
N LEU A 718 26.73 -0.64 19.00
CA LEU A 718 27.99 -1.15 18.46
C LEU A 718 28.06 -0.96 16.93
N TRP A 719 27.00 -1.31 16.22
CA TRP A 719 26.92 -1.16 14.74
C TRP A 719 27.01 0.28 14.27
N ARG A 720 26.35 1.21 14.99
CA ARG A 720 26.40 2.64 14.66
C ARG A 720 27.78 3.22 14.92
N VAL A 721 28.46 2.76 15.99
CA VAL A 721 29.85 3.14 16.26
C VAL A 721 30.79 2.61 15.17
N LEU A 722 30.65 1.34 14.77
CA LEU A 722 31.41 0.78 13.65
C LEU A 722 31.16 1.55 12.34
N LEU A 723 29.93 1.95 12.08
CA LEU A 723 29.57 2.76 10.92
C LEU A 723 30.26 4.13 10.94
N ILE A 724 30.30 4.79 12.10
CA ILE A 724 30.99 6.06 12.29
C ILE A 724 32.49 5.86 12.07
N VAL A 725 33.11 4.86 12.72
CA VAL A 725 34.54 4.57 12.59
C VAL A 725 34.91 4.31 11.14
N TRP A 726 34.11 3.54 10.41
CA TRP A 726 34.30 3.29 8.98
C TRP A 726 34.22 4.57 8.16
N SER A 727 33.19 5.41 8.39
CA SER A 727 32.95 6.64 7.64
C SER A 727 34.04 7.68 7.90
N VAL A 728 34.34 7.97 9.16
CA VAL A 728 35.37 8.94 9.55
C VAL A 728 36.75 8.41 9.19
N GLY A 729 37.05 7.13 9.46
CA GLY A 729 38.32 6.50 9.14
C GLY A 729 38.59 6.46 7.65
N GLY A 730 37.62 6.11 6.84
CA GLY A 730 37.70 6.12 5.38
C GLY A 730 37.93 7.53 4.81
N PHE A 731 37.25 8.54 5.36
CA PHE A 731 37.47 9.94 4.99
C PHE A 731 38.88 10.42 5.36
N LEU A 732 39.29 10.16 6.59
CA LEU A 732 40.67 10.53 7.04
C LEU A 732 41.76 9.79 6.25
N ALA A 733 41.49 8.59 5.78
CA ALA A 733 42.43 7.87 4.93
C ALA A 733 42.75 8.64 3.63
N THR A 734 41.81 9.49 3.14
CA THR A 734 42.12 10.36 1.98
C THR A 734 43.27 11.32 2.23
N ALA A 735 43.51 11.68 3.50
CA ALA A 735 44.64 12.53 3.91
C ALA A 735 45.98 11.78 3.95
N LEU A 736 45.99 10.43 4.05
CA LEU A 736 47.19 9.62 4.23
C LEU A 736 47.82 9.17 2.91
N PHE A 737 47.04 9.13 1.81
CA PHE A 737 47.52 8.62 0.53
C PHE A 737 47.82 9.74 -0.47
N PRO A 738 49.13 10.00 -0.80
CA PRO A 738 49.51 11.11 -1.71
C PRO A 738 48.86 11.04 -3.09
N ARG A 739 48.56 9.84 -3.59
CA ARG A 739 47.86 9.67 -4.88
C ARG A 739 46.40 10.17 -4.81
N ILE A 740 45.75 9.95 -3.67
CA ILE A 740 44.35 10.41 -3.45
C ILE A 740 44.38 11.94 -3.24
N GLN A 741 45.32 12.47 -2.46
CA GLN A 741 45.47 13.92 -2.28
C GLN A 741 45.63 14.64 -3.62
N LYS A 742 46.51 14.12 -4.50
CA LYS A 742 46.70 14.66 -5.85
C LYS A 742 45.41 14.61 -6.69
N LEU A 743 44.65 13.52 -6.58
CA LEU A 743 43.39 13.35 -7.29
C LEU A 743 42.34 14.35 -6.80
N LEU A 744 42.30 14.60 -5.50
CA LEU A 744 41.37 15.53 -4.85
C LEU A 744 41.82 16.99 -4.89
N GLU A 745 43.00 17.28 -5.42
CA GLU A 745 43.64 18.62 -5.41
C GLU A 745 43.69 19.20 -3.99
N ILE A 746 44.14 18.40 -3.02
CA ILE A 746 44.36 18.77 -1.61
C ILE A 746 45.75 18.39 -1.14
N SER A 747 46.14 18.92 0.01
CA SER A 747 47.39 18.58 0.73
C SER A 747 47.09 18.15 2.17
N THR A 748 48.13 18.03 2.98
CA THR A 748 47.97 17.93 4.43
C THR A 748 47.70 19.32 5.02
N LEU A 749 47.01 19.37 6.18
CA LEU A 749 46.84 20.61 6.94
C LEU A 749 48.23 21.07 7.44
N THR A 750 48.56 22.34 7.20
CA THR A 750 49.79 22.95 7.61
C THR A 750 49.75 23.43 9.08
N GLU A 751 50.91 23.79 9.66
CA GLU A 751 50.98 24.41 10.99
C GLU A 751 50.10 25.67 11.13
N GLN A 752 49.85 26.36 10.02
CA GLN A 752 49.00 27.55 9.99
C GLN A 752 47.50 27.22 9.87
N THR A 753 47.12 26.20 9.09
CA THR A 753 45.73 25.84 8.85
C THR A 753 45.12 24.91 9.87
N LEU A 754 45.96 24.07 10.53
CA LEU A 754 45.52 23.11 11.55
C LEU A 754 44.87 23.78 12.79
N PRO A 755 45.45 24.86 13.39
CA PRO A 755 44.80 25.55 14.50
C PRO A 755 43.46 26.17 14.12
N VAL A 756 43.34 26.75 12.92
CA VAL A 756 42.11 27.32 12.42
C VAL A 756 41.03 26.26 12.22
N TYR A 757 41.39 25.09 11.68
CA TYR A 757 40.53 23.94 11.60
C TYR A 757 40.01 23.53 13.00
N GLY A 758 40.92 23.40 13.99
CA GLY A 758 40.55 22.99 15.34
C GLY A 758 39.58 23.97 16.03
N VAL A 759 39.85 25.27 15.94
CA VAL A 759 38.97 26.29 16.52
C VAL A 759 37.60 26.30 15.85
N MET A 760 37.55 26.29 14.52
CA MET A 760 36.29 26.28 13.79
C MET A 760 35.46 25.04 14.11
N MET A 761 36.08 23.86 14.17
CA MET A 761 35.38 22.63 14.50
C MET A 761 34.85 22.62 15.95
N LEU A 762 35.61 23.18 16.89
CA LEU A 762 35.12 23.35 18.28
C LEU A 762 33.88 24.23 18.31
N VAL A 763 33.92 25.39 17.68
CA VAL A 763 32.79 26.35 17.62
C VAL A 763 31.57 25.69 16.93
N PHE A 764 31.79 25.04 15.79
CA PHE A 764 30.70 24.38 15.05
C PHE A 764 30.08 23.22 15.83
N THR A 765 30.88 22.45 16.55
CA THR A 765 30.37 21.36 17.40
C THR A 765 29.46 21.92 18.50
N VAL A 766 29.87 23.00 19.15
CA VAL A 766 29.04 23.68 20.18
C VAL A 766 27.71 24.19 19.56
N ILE A 767 27.80 24.91 18.47
CA ILE A 767 26.60 25.43 17.76
C ILE A 767 25.69 24.28 17.34
N PHE A 768 26.26 23.19 16.79
CA PHE A 768 25.50 22.02 16.36
C PHE A 768 24.77 21.35 17.54
N ILE A 769 25.43 21.18 18.69
CA ILE A 769 24.81 20.62 19.90
C ILE A 769 23.67 21.50 20.37
N LEU A 770 23.88 22.83 20.46
CA LEU A 770 22.86 23.77 20.91
C LEU A 770 21.62 23.78 19.96
N THR A 771 21.85 23.85 18.65
CA THR A 771 20.79 23.82 17.65
C THR A 771 20.06 22.49 17.64
N SER A 772 20.77 21.36 17.78
CA SER A 772 20.19 20.02 17.85
C SER A 772 19.31 19.86 19.11
N ARG A 773 19.75 20.35 20.27
CA ARG A 773 18.94 20.34 21.51
C ARG A 773 17.69 21.22 21.40
N TYR A 774 17.81 22.38 20.77
CA TYR A 774 16.67 23.26 20.52
C TYR A 774 15.64 22.61 19.59
N GLN A 775 16.10 21.95 18.52
CA GLN A 775 15.24 21.25 17.56
C GLN A 775 14.58 19.99 18.16
N ALA A 776 15.20 19.36 19.16
CA ALA A 776 14.63 18.20 19.85
C ALA A 776 13.52 18.56 20.85
N ARG A 777 13.47 19.84 21.29
CA ARG A 777 12.44 20.35 22.23
C ARG A 777 11.18 20.85 21.51
N LYS A 778 11.25 21.07 20.18
CA LYS A 778 10.13 21.45 19.30
C LYS A 778 9.66 20.26 18.47
#